data_cd86affd80d29e3263e9e2bcb9bf3092
#
_entry.id   cd86affd80d29e3263e9e2bcb9bf3092
#
_cell.length_a   1.000
_cell.length_b   1.000
_cell.length_c   1.000
_cell.angle_alpha   90.00
_cell.angle_beta   90.00
_cell.angle_gamma   90.00
#
_symmetry.space_group_name_H-M   'P 1'
#
loop_
_entity.id
_entity.type
_entity.pdbx_description
1 polymer ?
#
loop_
_entity_poly.entity_id
_entity_poly.type
_entity_poly.pdbx_seq_one_letter_code
_entity_poly.pdbx_strand_id
1 'polypeptide(L)'
;MKLLLVVCCMALSVSACQSNTESRQQKQSTKLSPATNAAIDTIAQSLEIKYQQVDNRPSAQCDQQVEGGNCYKANLRLSTHKAINSTQWKIYFSHITPIQSIESEEFTINHVNGDLHVIEPTDKFTGFKTNETKVITFYADFWSLSETDAMPNYIVVNNNDYAKVVNSTRAIIDEDTGLELLPFVMPYTDTERQFKRTKNDKTQRLTAERLYERNKKYDFSSYVTQNQQSTSVIAQQIIPTPSYSKFSSTRTLNISEGLHFNFNNVNKNKVTAAINRLEKLGIKRTNSALAINVNLHLVANSTDPLGSYQLAIKADAIDINAVDESGIFYAIQSLASLYKVTSDTLPVGDVKDLPHYQFRGILVDVARNFRDKNFILKLLDQMGAYKLNKLHLHLGDDEGWRLAIPSLPELTQVGSKRCFDKTEQQCLLPQLGAGVDASSEANGFYSVADYQEILKAASARHIQVIPSLDMPGHSRAAIKSMTARYNKYLKQGETLKAEQFLLHDPSDTTQYSSVQYYNDNTINVCLESSYAFINEVMQQVKAIHSEAKHPLTRYHIGADETAGAWVSSPACAQYIKNNDFGITKLSQLGSHFIERIANMLESMDIETAAWSDGLSHTNLQNMPAVVQANSWGLLMWNGHQLAHQFVNQDWQVVLSNPDVLYFDFPYEADPKEPGYYWGSRHINTEKVFQFMPDNLPAHAEFWLDREDNLYVADDTLKLDEAGNIKSAPLTANKHVLGIQGQLWSENTRTNNMAEYKLFPRLLSLAERAWHKASWSVPYDYNGFVYSQNSDRFTKQLTQLRDLKWQTFSATLGLKEFAKLEAENIHFRIPNVGAQIVKSTLFANLAYPGFLIEYKTVDGQWSDYKQPVKVDADIWVRAKTISGNRFGRALKVAHP
;
A
#
# COMPACT_ATOMS: atom_id res chain seq x y z
N MET A 1 66.94 34.67 -27.90
CA MET A 1 68.33 35.12 -28.12
C MET A 1 69.24 34.33 -27.14
N LYS A 2 70.02 33.46 -27.66
CA LYS A 2 71.29 32.85 -27.18
C LYS A 2 71.28 32.18 -25.84
N LEU A 3 71.42 30.81 -25.70
CA LEU A 3 72.50 29.87 -26.11
C LEU A 3 73.77 29.98 -25.25
N LEU A 4 74.16 28.91 -24.63
CA LEU A 4 75.37 28.06 -24.56
C LEU A 4 75.47 27.39 -23.22
N LEU A 5 75.41 26.06 -23.03
CA LEU A 5 76.41 25.02 -23.27
C LEU A 5 77.84 25.32 -22.68
N VAL A 6 78.31 24.49 -21.76
CA VAL A 6 79.66 23.89 -21.75
C VAL A 6 79.70 22.67 -20.85
N VAL A 7 80.40 21.64 -21.35
CA VAL A 7 80.70 20.29 -20.91
C VAL A 7 82.06 20.31 -20.19
N CYS A 8 82.34 19.47 -19.23
CA CYS A 8 83.50 18.51 -19.23
C CYS A 8 83.91 18.05 -17.84
N CYS A 9 83.84 16.75 -17.60
CA CYS A 9 84.90 15.78 -17.35
C CYS A 9 85.62 15.69 -16.00
N MET A 10 85.46 14.49 -15.43
CA MET A 10 86.34 13.56 -14.83
C MET A 10 87.27 13.96 -13.65
N ALA A 11 87.21 13.20 -12.54
CA ALA A 11 88.26 12.23 -12.16
C ALA A 11 87.81 11.43 -10.87
N LEU A 12 88.22 10.19 -10.88
CA LEU A 12 88.11 9.19 -9.80
C LEU A 12 88.89 9.52 -8.57
N SER A 13 88.33 9.15 -7.36
CA SER A 13 89.15 8.61 -6.28
C SER A 13 88.30 7.69 -5.38
N VAL A 14 88.75 6.47 -5.22
CA VAL A 14 88.29 5.39 -4.37
C VAL A 14 88.69 5.68 -2.93
N SER A 15 87.69 5.57 -2.00
CA SER A 15 88.03 5.26 -0.59
C SER A 15 86.85 4.50 0.04
N ALA A 16 87.08 3.31 0.44
CA ALA A 16 86.19 2.44 1.14
C ALA A 16 86.00 2.93 2.60
N CYS A 17 84.76 3.01 3.04
CA CYS A 17 84.40 2.92 4.44
C CYS A 17 83.08 2.23 4.57
N GLN A 18 83.07 1.16 5.38
CA GLN A 18 81.84 0.43 5.78
C GLN A 18 80.85 1.35 6.53
N SER A 19 79.57 1.29 6.18
CA SER A 19 78.52 1.76 7.06
C SER A 19 77.31 0.99 6.79
N ASN A 20 76.69 0.52 7.84
CA ASN A 20 75.41 -0.12 8.08
C ASN A 20 74.33 0.13 7.05
N THR A 21 73.86 -0.95 6.43
CA THR A 21 72.57 -1.02 5.67
C THR A 21 71.45 -1.09 6.63
N GLU A 22 70.87 0.05 7.00
CA GLU A 22 69.44 0.11 7.42
C GLU A 22 68.59 -0.08 6.17
N SER A 23 67.93 -1.21 6.10
CA SER A 23 66.92 -1.49 5.09
C SER A 23 65.68 -0.57 5.31
N ARG A 24 65.61 0.57 4.62
CA ARG A 24 64.36 1.29 4.36
C ARG A 24 63.47 0.37 3.52
N GLN A 25 62.60 -0.37 4.17
CA GLN A 25 61.43 -0.90 3.50
C GLN A 25 60.63 0.28 2.93
N GLN A 26 60.77 0.54 1.63
CA GLN A 26 59.81 1.32 0.89
C GLN A 26 58.45 0.59 1.03
N LYS A 27 57.53 1.18 1.79
CA LYS A 27 56.13 0.83 1.68
C LYS A 27 55.70 1.08 0.22
N GLN A 28 55.76 0.05 -0.60
CA GLN A 28 55.06 0.05 -1.86
C GLN A 28 53.57 0.25 -1.53
N SER A 29 53.03 1.41 -1.77
CA SER A 29 51.60 1.64 -1.85
C SER A 29 51.12 0.77 -3.02
N THR A 30 50.57 -0.38 -2.72
CA THR A 30 49.90 -1.23 -3.73
C THR A 30 48.74 -0.44 -4.27
N LYS A 31 48.90 0.11 -5.46
CA LYS A 31 47.85 0.82 -6.18
C LYS A 31 46.73 -0.20 -6.44
N LEU A 32 45.50 0.06 -5.93
CA LEU A 32 44.38 -0.82 -6.12
C LEU A 32 44.09 -0.97 -7.63
N SER A 33 43.75 -2.19 -8.05
CA SER A 33 43.39 -2.49 -9.45
C SER A 33 41.87 -2.33 -9.69
N PRO A 34 41.45 -2.02 -10.93
CA PRO A 34 40.01 -2.04 -11.28
C PRO A 34 39.37 -3.38 -10.97
N ALA A 35 38.10 -3.37 -10.55
CA ALA A 35 37.38 -4.58 -10.17
C ALA A 35 37.04 -5.44 -11.40
N THR A 36 37.55 -6.69 -11.43
CA THR A 36 37.14 -7.72 -12.37
C THR A 36 35.82 -8.37 -11.99
N ASN A 37 35.21 -9.19 -12.88
CA ASN A 37 34.01 -9.95 -12.55
C ASN A 37 34.22 -10.85 -11.33
N ALA A 38 35.38 -11.51 -11.21
CA ALA A 38 35.74 -12.33 -10.04
C ALA A 38 35.85 -11.49 -8.75
N ALA A 39 36.31 -10.23 -8.85
CA ALA A 39 36.30 -9.31 -7.71
C ALA A 39 34.87 -8.93 -7.29
N ILE A 40 33.97 -8.69 -8.25
CA ILE A 40 32.54 -8.44 -7.97
C ILE A 40 31.89 -9.66 -7.29
N ASP A 41 32.14 -10.88 -7.78
CA ASP A 41 31.65 -12.12 -7.14
C ASP A 41 32.17 -12.24 -5.69
N THR A 42 33.45 -11.89 -5.45
CA THR A 42 34.05 -11.90 -4.11
C THR A 42 33.38 -10.86 -3.20
N ILE A 43 33.19 -9.63 -3.68
CA ILE A 43 32.53 -8.56 -2.92
C ILE A 43 31.08 -8.97 -2.60
N ALA A 44 30.33 -9.45 -3.57
CA ALA A 44 28.92 -9.87 -3.40
C ALA A 44 28.76 -10.95 -2.32
N GLN A 45 29.74 -11.88 -2.22
CA GLN A 45 29.71 -13.00 -1.27
C GLN A 45 30.27 -12.65 0.11
N SER A 46 31.26 -11.75 0.20
CA SER A 46 32.02 -11.51 1.43
C SER A 46 31.74 -10.18 2.11
N LEU A 47 31.11 -9.23 1.40
CA LEU A 47 30.76 -7.93 1.98
C LEU A 47 29.49 -8.06 2.82
N GLU A 48 29.60 -7.75 4.08
CA GLU A 48 28.48 -7.64 5.01
C GLU A 48 28.12 -6.16 5.16
N ILE A 49 26.88 -5.83 4.83
CA ILE A 49 26.30 -4.49 5.00
C ILE A 49 25.30 -4.54 6.16
N LYS A 50 25.39 -3.57 7.08
CA LYS A 50 24.40 -3.33 8.12
C LYS A 50 23.92 -1.89 8.02
N TYR A 51 22.60 -1.71 7.91
CA TYR A 51 21.92 -0.42 7.98
C TYR A 51 21.51 -0.14 9.43
N GLN A 52 21.80 1.06 9.92
CA GLN A 52 21.43 1.50 11.26
C GLN A 52 20.85 2.92 11.19
N GLN A 53 19.56 3.08 11.40
CA GLN A 53 18.99 4.38 11.70
C GLN A 53 19.46 4.81 13.10
N VAL A 54 19.90 6.06 13.25
CA VAL A 54 20.55 6.57 14.47
C VAL A 54 19.68 7.59 15.19
N ASP A 55 19.21 8.62 14.49
CA ASP A 55 18.47 9.73 15.09
C ASP A 55 17.57 10.43 14.06
N ASN A 56 16.31 10.69 14.41
CA ASN A 56 15.35 11.45 13.61
C ASN A 56 15.33 12.95 13.94
N ARG A 57 16.20 13.42 14.82
CA ARG A 57 16.19 14.81 15.28
C ARG A 57 16.94 15.71 14.32
N PRO A 58 16.41 16.90 14.04
CA PRO A 58 17.14 17.88 13.23
C PRO A 58 18.53 18.15 13.79
N SER A 59 19.51 18.25 12.90
CA SER A 59 20.90 18.55 13.23
C SER A 59 21.40 19.72 12.37
N ALA A 60 22.57 20.25 12.73
CA ALA A 60 23.22 21.30 11.93
C ALA A 60 23.63 20.84 10.51
N GLN A 61 23.64 19.54 10.28
CA GLN A 61 23.94 18.93 8.99
C GLN A 61 22.72 18.80 8.07
N CYS A 62 21.50 19.05 8.58
CA CYS A 62 20.30 19.00 7.78
C CYS A 62 20.17 20.24 6.88
N ASP A 63 19.76 20.04 5.63
CA ASP A 63 19.47 21.13 4.70
C ASP A 63 18.23 21.90 5.17
N GLN A 64 18.41 23.19 5.47
CA GLN A 64 17.33 24.06 5.93
C GLN A 64 16.31 24.42 4.83
N GLN A 65 16.63 24.14 3.57
CA GLN A 65 15.70 24.35 2.46
C GLN A 65 14.71 23.19 2.29
N VAL A 66 15.01 22.01 2.84
CA VAL A 66 14.11 20.87 2.85
C VAL A 66 13.15 21.01 4.03
N GLU A 67 11.87 20.97 3.77
CA GLU A 67 10.70 21.05 4.67
C GLU A 67 11.03 21.27 6.16
N GLY A 68 11.35 22.51 6.53
CA GLY A 68 11.64 22.88 7.92
C GLY A 68 12.98 22.39 8.48
N GLY A 69 13.91 21.94 7.62
CA GLY A 69 15.21 21.43 8.03
C GLY A 69 15.16 20.05 8.70
N ASN A 70 14.15 19.23 8.38
CA ASN A 70 14.03 17.89 8.91
C ASN A 70 14.91 16.90 8.14
N CYS A 71 15.76 16.20 8.85
CA CYS A 71 16.51 15.06 8.31
C CYS A 71 16.76 14.02 9.41
N TYR A 72 17.15 12.83 9.03
CA TYR A 72 17.61 11.82 9.98
C TYR A 72 19.01 11.36 9.68
N LYS A 73 19.70 10.92 10.72
CA LYS A 73 21.06 10.37 10.67
C LYS A 73 20.99 8.85 10.60
N ALA A 74 21.73 8.25 9.66
CA ALA A 74 21.90 6.80 9.57
C ALA A 74 23.34 6.40 9.26
N ASN A 75 23.66 5.12 9.49
CA ASN A 75 24.94 4.52 9.21
C ASN A 75 24.79 3.31 8.29
N LEU A 76 25.69 3.21 7.29
CA LEU A 76 25.98 1.96 6.59
C LEU A 76 27.34 1.45 7.10
N ARG A 77 27.32 0.28 7.74
CA ARG A 77 28.51 -0.41 8.22
C ARG A 77 28.86 -1.48 7.20
N LEU A 78 30.01 -1.30 6.54
CA LEU A 78 30.55 -2.20 5.51
C LEU A 78 31.67 -3.01 6.14
N SER A 79 31.48 -4.32 6.30
CA SER A 79 32.50 -5.22 6.85
C SER A 79 32.77 -6.39 5.91
N THR A 80 33.98 -6.98 5.97
CA THR A 80 34.28 -8.11 5.11
C THR A 80 35.20 -9.10 5.81
N HIS A 81 34.97 -10.39 5.60
CA HIS A 81 35.85 -11.48 6.06
C HIS A 81 36.98 -11.82 5.07
N LYS A 82 36.98 -11.18 3.89
CA LYS A 82 38.05 -11.29 2.88
C LYS A 82 38.57 -9.91 2.50
N ALA A 83 39.86 -9.79 2.21
CA ALA A 83 40.42 -8.53 1.73
C ALA A 83 39.85 -8.15 0.36
N ILE A 84 39.51 -6.89 0.17
CA ILE A 84 39.05 -6.32 -1.11
C ILE A 84 40.12 -5.31 -1.56
N ASN A 85 40.90 -5.71 -2.52
CA ASN A 85 42.05 -4.93 -3.04
C ASN A 85 41.73 -4.33 -4.43
N SER A 86 40.48 -4.12 -4.73
CA SER A 86 40.01 -3.54 -6.00
C SER A 86 39.30 -2.23 -5.78
N THR A 87 39.33 -1.37 -6.79
CA THR A 87 38.63 -0.10 -6.89
C THR A 87 37.75 -0.11 -8.16
N GLN A 88 37.06 1.00 -8.44
CA GLN A 88 36.16 1.12 -9.61
C GLN A 88 35.01 0.11 -9.60
N TRP A 89 34.54 -0.21 -8.41
CA TRP A 89 33.23 -0.85 -8.20
C TRP A 89 32.26 0.18 -7.61
N LYS A 90 30.96 -0.07 -7.78
CA LYS A 90 29.89 0.76 -7.26
C LYS A 90 28.85 -0.13 -6.58
N ILE A 91 28.14 0.40 -5.58
CA ILE A 91 27.00 -0.29 -4.98
C ILE A 91 25.76 0.57 -5.19
N TYR A 92 24.81 0.07 -5.98
CA TYR A 92 23.48 0.65 -6.13
C TYR A 92 22.56 0.10 -5.05
N PHE A 93 21.72 0.96 -4.49
CA PHE A 93 20.76 0.57 -3.48
C PHE A 93 19.54 1.49 -3.49
N SER A 94 18.39 0.95 -3.10
CA SER A 94 17.14 1.70 -2.93
C SER A 94 17.09 2.32 -1.55
N HIS A 95 16.73 3.61 -1.49
CA HIS A 95 16.53 4.38 -0.27
C HIS A 95 15.39 5.36 -0.46
N ILE A 96 14.38 5.34 0.44
CA ILE A 96 13.09 6.01 0.26
C ILE A 96 13.23 7.51 0.03
N THR A 97 14.17 8.16 0.72
CA THR A 97 14.35 9.62 0.67
C THR A 97 15.75 9.98 0.19
N PRO A 98 15.93 11.14 -0.44
CA PRO A 98 17.24 11.61 -0.86
C PRO A 98 18.24 11.70 0.30
N ILE A 99 19.48 11.36 0.02
CA ILE A 99 20.60 11.53 0.94
C ILE A 99 21.22 12.90 0.70
N GLN A 100 21.10 13.80 1.67
CA GLN A 100 21.55 15.19 1.60
C GLN A 100 23.08 15.32 1.70
N SER A 101 23.69 14.56 2.63
CA SER A 101 25.12 14.64 2.91
C SER A 101 25.65 13.37 3.56
N ILE A 102 26.97 13.19 3.50
CA ILE A 102 27.66 12.05 4.08
C ILE A 102 28.90 12.49 4.87
N GLU A 103 29.25 11.67 5.87
CA GLU A 103 30.52 11.79 6.61
C GLU A 103 31.40 10.59 6.22
N SER A 104 32.16 10.73 5.14
CA SER A 104 33.15 9.76 4.67
C SER A 104 34.19 10.41 3.78
N GLU A 105 35.47 10.04 3.93
CA GLU A 105 36.52 10.44 2.98
C GLU A 105 36.73 9.37 1.90
N GLU A 106 36.44 8.11 2.19
CA GLU A 106 36.69 6.98 1.31
C GLU A 106 35.52 6.64 0.38
N PHE A 107 34.32 7.19 0.63
CA PHE A 107 33.13 6.91 -0.17
C PHE A 107 32.34 8.18 -0.47
N THR A 108 31.58 8.15 -1.57
CA THR A 108 30.50 9.09 -1.89
C THR A 108 29.18 8.34 -1.99
N ILE A 109 28.06 9.03 -1.77
CA ILE A 109 26.71 8.54 -2.11
C ILE A 109 26.06 9.61 -2.99
N ASN A 110 25.57 9.19 -4.16
CA ASN A 110 24.89 10.07 -5.09
C ASN A 110 23.49 9.53 -5.37
N HIS A 111 22.50 10.41 -5.47
CA HIS A 111 21.17 10.09 -5.95
C HIS A 111 21.21 9.81 -7.46
N VAL A 112 20.50 8.79 -7.93
CA VAL A 112 20.44 8.40 -9.34
C VAL A 112 19.10 8.85 -9.95
N ASN A 113 18.00 8.29 -9.46
CA ASN A 113 16.63 8.64 -9.86
C ASN A 113 15.62 7.89 -8.97
N GLY A 114 14.51 8.52 -8.58
CA GLY A 114 13.56 7.93 -7.66
C GLY A 114 14.22 7.53 -6.34
N ASP A 115 14.03 6.29 -5.92
CA ASP A 115 14.65 5.76 -4.70
C ASP A 115 16.09 5.24 -4.89
N LEU A 116 16.61 5.22 -6.12
CA LEU A 116 17.90 4.62 -6.43
C LEU A 116 19.07 5.54 -6.11
N HIS A 117 20.02 5.05 -5.33
CA HIS A 117 21.27 5.71 -4.95
C HIS A 117 22.48 4.84 -5.32
N VAL A 118 23.65 5.45 -5.38
CA VAL A 118 24.93 4.77 -5.66
C VAL A 118 26.01 5.17 -4.68
N ILE A 119 26.69 4.18 -4.09
CA ILE A 119 27.91 4.33 -3.29
C ILE A 119 29.09 4.09 -4.22
N GLU A 120 30.08 5.00 -4.21
CA GLU A 120 31.31 4.90 -4.99
C GLU A 120 32.54 5.11 -4.10
N PRO A 121 33.59 4.25 -4.21
CA PRO A 121 34.87 4.52 -3.59
C PRO A 121 35.51 5.77 -4.19
N THR A 122 36.09 6.64 -3.33
CA THR A 122 36.87 7.81 -3.73
C THR A 122 38.31 7.43 -4.00
N ASP A 123 39.11 8.39 -4.46
CA ASP A 123 40.58 8.24 -4.62
C ASP A 123 41.31 7.97 -3.28
N LYS A 124 40.67 8.26 -2.14
CA LYS A 124 41.20 7.98 -0.80
C LYS A 124 40.92 6.56 -0.32
N PHE A 125 40.11 5.79 -1.05
CA PHE A 125 39.79 4.42 -0.69
C PHE A 125 41.00 3.52 -0.74
N THR A 126 41.29 2.87 0.39
CA THR A 126 42.52 2.06 0.58
C THR A 126 42.28 0.55 0.46
N GLY A 127 41.08 0.14 0.05
CA GLY A 127 40.63 -1.26 0.07
C GLY A 127 40.04 -1.66 1.42
N PHE A 128 39.73 -2.93 1.57
CA PHE A 128 39.37 -3.55 2.85
C PHE A 128 40.42 -4.61 3.20
N LYS A 129 40.91 -4.59 4.43
CA LYS A 129 41.65 -5.71 5.02
C LYS A 129 40.64 -6.79 5.46
N THR A 130 41.14 -7.99 5.67
CA THR A 130 40.34 -9.07 6.27
C THR A 130 39.79 -8.66 7.63
N ASN A 131 38.50 -8.85 7.89
CA ASN A 131 37.78 -8.45 9.10
C ASN A 131 37.78 -6.94 9.40
N GLU A 132 37.98 -6.10 8.38
CA GLU A 132 37.88 -4.64 8.50
C GLU A 132 36.43 -4.20 8.37
N THR A 133 36.07 -3.19 9.16
CA THR A 133 34.77 -2.49 9.05
C THR A 133 34.99 -1.02 8.73
N LYS A 134 34.32 -0.52 7.69
CA LYS A 134 34.24 0.90 7.37
C LYS A 134 32.78 1.37 7.60
N VAL A 135 32.62 2.61 8.03
CA VAL A 135 31.31 3.19 8.32
C VAL A 135 31.10 4.42 7.45
N ILE A 136 29.98 4.47 6.77
CA ILE A 136 29.48 5.65 6.07
C ILE A 136 28.33 6.19 6.90
N THR A 137 28.52 7.35 7.52
CA THR A 137 27.43 8.09 8.15
C THR A 137 26.82 9.02 7.14
N PHE A 138 25.48 9.09 7.08
CA PHE A 138 24.79 9.98 6.17
C PHE A 138 23.55 10.62 6.82
N TYR A 139 23.08 11.69 6.20
CA TYR A 139 21.87 12.42 6.57
C TYR A 139 20.92 12.37 5.38
N ALA A 140 19.67 11.96 5.63
CA ALA A 140 18.65 11.82 4.60
C ALA A 140 17.39 12.59 4.99
N ASP A 141 16.57 12.98 4.00
CA ASP A 141 15.40 13.83 4.17
C ASP A 141 14.36 13.22 5.11
N PHE A 142 13.67 14.08 5.85
CA PHE A 142 12.53 13.78 6.71
C PHE A 142 12.86 12.87 7.91
N TRP A 143 12.25 11.69 7.97
CA TRP A 143 12.31 10.75 9.10
C TRP A 143 12.35 9.30 8.60
N SER A 144 12.95 8.42 9.39
CA SER A 144 12.84 6.98 9.23
C SER A 144 12.30 6.37 10.53
N LEU A 145 11.08 5.84 10.48
CA LEU A 145 10.34 5.36 11.66
C LEU A 145 10.06 3.84 11.61
N SER A 146 10.43 3.18 10.52
CA SER A 146 10.19 1.75 10.32
C SER A 146 11.47 1.03 9.89
N GLU A 147 11.68 -0.17 10.43
CA GLU A 147 12.74 -1.06 9.97
C GLU A 147 12.51 -1.53 8.52
N THR A 148 11.27 -1.40 8.01
CA THR A 148 10.88 -1.75 6.63
C THR A 148 11.08 -0.60 5.62
N ASP A 149 11.58 0.57 6.06
CA ASP A 149 11.97 1.67 5.16
C ASP A 149 13.22 1.29 4.35
N ALA A 150 14.09 0.44 4.89
CA ALA A 150 15.20 -0.10 4.15
C ALA A 150 14.74 -1.09 3.08
N MET A 151 15.35 -1.04 1.90
CA MET A 151 15.05 -1.94 0.80
C MET A 151 16.14 -3.00 0.65
N PRO A 152 15.82 -4.25 0.29
CA PRO A 152 16.80 -5.32 0.10
C PRO A 152 17.60 -5.18 -1.20
N ASN A 153 18.51 -6.15 -1.42
CA ASN A 153 19.16 -6.40 -2.69
C ASN A 153 20.09 -5.28 -3.19
N TYR A 154 21.00 -4.80 -2.34
CA TYR A 154 22.08 -3.90 -2.76
C TYR A 154 22.91 -4.54 -3.87
N ILE A 155 23.23 -3.80 -4.93
CA ILE A 155 23.79 -4.32 -6.16
C ILE A 155 25.22 -3.81 -6.31
N VAL A 156 26.21 -4.69 -6.23
CA VAL A 156 27.61 -4.35 -6.56
C VAL A 156 27.89 -4.58 -8.04
N VAL A 157 28.57 -3.62 -8.67
CA VAL A 157 28.81 -3.61 -10.12
C VAL A 157 30.22 -3.07 -10.44
N ASN A 158 30.85 -3.58 -11.52
CA ASN A 158 32.07 -3.00 -12.10
C ASN A 158 31.78 -2.07 -13.29
N ASN A 159 32.83 -1.48 -13.84
CA ASN A 159 32.73 -0.59 -15.01
C ASN A 159 32.20 -1.25 -16.29
N ASN A 160 32.21 -2.59 -16.38
CA ASN A 160 31.66 -3.35 -17.51
C ASN A 160 30.21 -3.79 -17.28
N ASP A 161 29.52 -3.20 -16.30
CA ASP A 161 28.12 -3.50 -15.92
C ASP A 161 27.88 -4.96 -15.50
N TYR A 162 28.93 -5.67 -15.08
CA TYR A 162 28.76 -6.96 -14.44
C TYR A 162 28.29 -6.75 -13.00
N ALA A 163 27.05 -7.15 -12.73
CA ALA A 163 26.32 -6.82 -11.51
C ALA A 163 25.93 -8.07 -10.69
N LYS A 164 26.00 -7.98 -9.38
CA LYS A 164 25.55 -9.03 -8.42
C LYS A 164 24.89 -8.40 -7.20
N VAL A 165 23.93 -9.11 -6.62
CA VAL A 165 23.38 -8.71 -5.32
C VAL A 165 24.37 -9.06 -4.21
N VAL A 166 24.59 -8.12 -3.30
CA VAL A 166 25.37 -8.34 -2.06
C VAL A 166 24.55 -9.25 -1.15
N ASN A 167 25.02 -10.47 -0.91
CA ASN A 167 24.24 -11.54 -0.26
C ASN A 167 23.70 -11.17 1.13
N SER A 168 24.46 -10.39 1.91
CA SER A 168 24.05 -9.96 3.25
C SER A 168 22.83 -9.04 3.27
N THR A 169 22.45 -8.44 2.13
CA THR A 169 21.32 -7.51 2.00
C THR A 169 20.05 -8.17 1.47
N ARG A 170 20.07 -9.49 1.26
CA ARG A 170 18.88 -10.22 0.84
C ARG A 170 17.85 -10.27 1.95
N ALA A 171 16.59 -10.16 1.56
CA ALA A 171 15.49 -10.46 2.46
C ALA A 171 15.40 -11.98 2.70
N ILE A 172 14.84 -12.35 3.85
CA ILE A 172 14.45 -13.73 4.18
C ILE A 172 12.97 -13.76 4.56
N ILE A 173 12.34 -14.92 4.46
CA ILE A 173 10.98 -15.10 4.97
C ILE A 173 11.05 -15.67 6.38
N ASP A 174 10.38 -15.01 7.32
CA ASP A 174 10.23 -15.48 8.69
C ASP A 174 9.28 -16.68 8.74
N GLU A 175 9.75 -17.80 9.28
CA GLU A 175 8.99 -19.07 9.29
C GLU A 175 7.72 -18.98 10.14
N ASP A 176 7.72 -18.20 11.23
CA ASP A 176 6.57 -18.05 12.13
C ASP A 176 5.46 -17.17 11.50
N THR A 177 5.83 -16.05 10.94
CA THR A 177 4.87 -15.05 10.43
C THR A 177 4.61 -15.16 8.92
N GLY A 178 5.49 -15.81 8.16
CA GLY A 178 5.46 -15.86 6.70
C GLY A 178 5.73 -14.50 6.03
N LEU A 179 6.24 -13.53 6.77
CA LEU A 179 6.55 -12.18 6.29
C LEU A 179 8.03 -12.04 5.96
N GLU A 180 8.32 -11.06 5.12
CA GLU A 180 9.70 -10.70 4.77
C GLU A 180 10.40 -10.01 5.95
N LEU A 181 11.62 -10.43 6.24
CA LEU A 181 12.55 -9.80 7.18
C LEU A 181 13.80 -9.32 6.46
N LEU A 182 14.38 -8.24 6.98
CA LEU A 182 15.62 -7.63 6.49
C LEU A 182 16.72 -7.77 7.54
N PRO A 183 17.50 -8.89 7.56
CA PRO A 183 18.47 -9.17 8.61
C PRO A 183 19.65 -8.18 8.68
N PHE A 184 19.84 -7.40 7.63
CA PHE A 184 20.86 -6.37 7.57
C PHE A 184 20.44 -5.05 8.25
N VAL A 185 19.17 -4.88 8.56
CA VAL A 185 18.66 -3.70 9.27
C VAL A 185 18.81 -3.91 10.78
N MET A 186 19.50 -2.98 11.44
CA MET A 186 19.65 -3.00 12.90
C MET A 186 18.36 -2.60 13.58
N PRO A 187 17.94 -3.32 14.66
CA PRO A 187 16.70 -2.98 15.37
C PRO A 187 16.71 -1.56 15.94
N TYR A 188 15.55 -0.91 15.92
CA TYR A 188 15.36 0.39 16.57
C TYR A 188 15.19 0.19 18.08
N THR A 189 16.15 0.67 18.85
CA THR A 189 16.23 0.48 20.31
C THR A 189 15.99 1.75 21.13
N ASP A 190 16.31 2.92 20.56
CA ASP A 190 16.11 4.22 21.23
C ASP A 190 14.73 4.79 20.85
N THR A 191 13.78 4.73 21.81
CA THR A 191 12.40 5.21 21.60
C THR A 191 12.28 6.72 21.43
N GLU A 192 13.26 7.50 21.89
CA GLU A 192 13.21 8.96 21.79
C GLU A 192 13.84 9.48 20.50
N ARG A 193 14.91 8.84 20.04
CA ARG A 193 15.66 9.29 18.86
C ARG A 193 15.24 8.61 17.57
N GLN A 194 14.89 7.33 17.64
CA GLN A 194 14.60 6.52 16.46
C GLN A 194 13.11 6.40 16.14
N PHE A 195 12.23 6.63 17.12
CA PHE A 195 10.81 6.36 16.97
C PHE A 195 9.96 7.62 16.74
N LYS A 196 10.41 8.78 17.20
CA LYS A 196 9.68 10.06 17.12
C LYS A 196 10.19 10.89 15.94
N ARG A 197 9.27 11.60 15.25
CA ARG A 197 9.61 12.54 14.18
C ARG A 197 10.30 13.79 14.74
N THR A 198 9.67 14.40 15.73
CA THR A 198 10.08 15.67 16.31
C THR A 198 10.09 15.58 17.83
N LYS A 199 10.54 16.63 18.50
CA LYS A 199 10.44 16.75 19.96
C LYS A 199 8.99 16.86 20.45
N ASN A 200 8.08 17.30 19.55
CA ASN A 200 6.66 17.48 19.87
C ASN A 200 5.82 16.22 19.53
N ASP A 201 6.41 15.23 18.91
CA ASP A 201 5.77 13.95 18.60
C ASP A 201 5.48 13.19 19.90
N LYS A 202 4.20 13.02 20.20
CA LYS A 202 3.69 12.34 21.41
C LYS A 202 3.48 10.86 21.22
N THR A 203 3.66 10.37 19.98
CA THR A 203 3.45 8.96 19.63
C THR A 203 4.29 8.06 20.52
N GLN A 204 3.65 7.03 21.02
CA GLN A 204 4.27 6.07 21.92
C GLN A 204 4.36 4.71 21.25
N ARG A 205 5.56 4.11 21.27
CA ARG A 205 5.75 2.74 20.80
C ARG A 205 4.84 1.78 21.54
N LEU A 206 4.15 0.93 20.79
CA LEU A 206 3.21 -0.03 21.34
C LEU A 206 3.93 -1.30 21.82
N THR A 207 4.33 -1.31 23.09
CA THR A 207 4.96 -2.45 23.76
C THR A 207 3.92 -3.50 24.19
N ALA A 208 4.37 -4.68 24.65
CA ALA A 208 3.49 -5.72 25.16
C ALA A 208 2.63 -5.21 26.34
N GLU A 209 3.21 -4.41 27.24
CA GLU A 209 2.52 -3.82 28.39
C GLU A 209 1.42 -2.84 27.98
N ARG A 210 1.70 -1.99 27.00
CA ARG A 210 0.71 -1.03 26.47
C ARG A 210 -0.41 -1.74 25.69
N LEU A 211 -0.07 -2.77 24.96
CA LEU A 211 -1.05 -3.66 24.32
C LEU A 211 -1.95 -4.30 25.37
N TYR A 212 -1.37 -4.78 26.49
CA TYR A 212 -2.14 -5.37 27.59
C TYR A 212 -3.13 -4.39 28.17
N GLU A 213 -2.70 -3.15 28.48
CA GLU A 213 -3.60 -2.12 29.02
C GLU A 213 -4.69 -1.70 28.01
N ARG A 214 -4.33 -1.55 26.73
CA ARG A 214 -5.31 -1.26 25.67
C ARG A 214 -6.36 -2.38 25.56
N ASN A 215 -5.92 -3.64 25.54
CA ASN A 215 -6.78 -4.79 25.32
C ASN A 215 -7.72 -5.05 26.53
N LYS A 216 -7.37 -4.60 27.74
CA LYS A 216 -8.27 -4.65 28.91
C LYS A 216 -9.62 -3.98 28.64
N LYS A 217 -9.69 -2.95 27.82
CA LYS A 217 -10.94 -2.27 27.45
C LYS A 217 -11.91 -3.19 26.71
N TYR A 218 -11.40 -4.26 26.12
CA TYR A 218 -12.13 -5.18 25.25
C TYR A 218 -12.15 -6.61 25.81
N ASP A 219 -12.01 -6.76 27.13
CA ASP A 219 -12.07 -8.06 27.78
C ASP A 219 -13.41 -8.75 27.49
N PHE A 220 -13.37 -9.65 26.50
CA PHE A 220 -14.52 -10.42 26.07
C PHE A 220 -15.04 -11.37 27.16
N SER A 221 -14.19 -11.80 28.10
CA SER A 221 -14.61 -12.66 29.22
C SER A 221 -15.56 -11.91 30.16
N SER A 222 -15.29 -10.63 30.42
CA SER A 222 -16.19 -9.74 31.17
C SER A 222 -17.48 -9.48 30.40
N TYR A 223 -17.42 -9.28 29.06
CA TYR A 223 -18.59 -9.09 28.20
C TYR A 223 -19.48 -10.35 28.21
N VAL A 224 -18.89 -11.53 28.11
CA VAL A 224 -19.57 -12.83 28.17
C VAL A 224 -20.26 -13.03 29.52
N THR A 225 -19.56 -12.75 30.61
CA THR A 225 -20.05 -12.97 31.97
C THR A 225 -21.20 -12.01 32.33
N GLN A 226 -21.12 -10.75 31.88
CA GLN A 226 -22.14 -9.74 32.16
C GLN A 226 -23.45 -9.98 31.38
N ASN A 227 -23.38 -10.57 30.19
CA ASN A 227 -24.55 -10.68 29.29
C ASN A 227 -25.16 -12.08 29.18
N GLN A 228 -24.75 -13.09 29.94
CA GLN A 228 -25.24 -14.50 29.98
C GLN A 228 -25.68 -15.14 28.62
N GLN A 229 -25.56 -14.40 27.49
CA GLN A 229 -26.07 -14.76 26.16
C GLN A 229 -24.98 -14.92 25.09
N SER A 230 -23.75 -15.02 25.44
CA SER A 230 -22.57 -14.66 24.64
C SER A 230 -22.31 -15.48 23.38
N THR A 231 -22.44 -16.79 23.41
CA THR A 231 -22.18 -17.64 22.23
C THR A 231 -23.31 -17.59 21.21
N SER A 232 -24.57 -17.47 21.66
CA SER A 232 -25.73 -17.33 20.77
C SER A 232 -25.75 -15.97 20.06
N VAL A 233 -25.33 -14.89 20.74
CA VAL A 233 -25.27 -13.53 20.14
C VAL A 233 -24.24 -13.49 19.01
N ILE A 234 -23.06 -14.05 19.19
CA ILE A 234 -22.02 -14.09 18.14
C ILE A 234 -22.42 -14.97 16.95
N ALA A 235 -23.11 -16.10 17.21
CA ALA A 235 -23.64 -16.96 16.15
C ALA A 235 -24.62 -16.22 15.21
N GLN A 236 -25.31 -15.21 15.73
CA GLN A 236 -26.30 -14.41 15.01
C GLN A 236 -25.70 -13.16 14.30
N GLN A 237 -24.41 -12.85 14.50
CA GLN A 237 -23.77 -11.69 13.85
C GLN A 237 -23.48 -11.98 12.38
N ILE A 238 -23.65 -10.94 11.56
CA ILE A 238 -23.31 -10.93 10.13
C ILE A 238 -22.33 -9.77 9.90
N ILE A 239 -21.28 -10.01 9.16
CA ILE A 239 -20.33 -8.99 8.67
C ILE A 239 -20.40 -8.95 7.14
N PRO A 240 -20.69 -7.77 6.54
CA PRO A 240 -21.14 -6.50 7.14
C PRO A 240 -22.49 -6.60 7.83
N THR A 241 -22.68 -5.76 8.88
CA THR A 241 -23.92 -5.71 9.66
C THR A 241 -25.12 -5.35 8.79
N PRO A 242 -26.20 -6.14 8.79
CA PRO A 242 -27.39 -5.82 7.99
C PRO A 242 -28.21 -4.68 8.62
N SER A 243 -29.03 -4.03 7.79
CA SER A 243 -29.94 -2.95 8.22
C SER A 243 -30.94 -3.42 9.28
N TYR A 244 -31.38 -4.67 9.17
CA TYR A 244 -32.25 -5.32 10.16
C TYR A 244 -31.96 -6.82 10.22
N SER A 245 -31.89 -7.34 11.45
CA SER A 245 -31.86 -8.79 11.69
C SER A 245 -32.59 -9.14 12.99
N LYS A 246 -33.31 -10.27 12.99
CA LYS A 246 -33.97 -10.79 14.18
C LYS A 246 -33.91 -12.31 14.16
N PHE A 247 -33.17 -12.89 15.12
CA PHE A 247 -33.00 -14.32 15.24
C PHE A 247 -33.61 -14.87 16.53
N SER A 248 -34.03 -16.13 16.47
CA SER A 248 -34.44 -16.89 17.64
C SER A 248 -33.25 -17.17 18.55
N SER A 249 -33.43 -17.03 19.85
CA SER A 249 -32.40 -17.39 20.83
C SER A 249 -32.24 -18.91 21.02
N THR A 250 -33.21 -19.72 20.58
CA THR A 250 -33.27 -21.15 20.89
C THR A 250 -33.45 -22.05 19.67
N ARG A 251 -33.98 -21.53 18.55
CA ARG A 251 -34.26 -22.37 17.36
C ARG A 251 -33.13 -22.28 16.37
N THR A 252 -32.69 -23.43 15.88
CA THR A 252 -31.70 -23.57 14.81
C THR A 252 -32.24 -24.45 13.69
N LEU A 253 -31.74 -24.23 12.47
CA LEU A 253 -31.95 -25.10 11.31
C LEU A 253 -30.73 -26.04 11.20
N ASN A 254 -30.98 -27.34 11.17
CA ASN A 254 -29.95 -28.33 10.91
C ASN A 254 -29.65 -28.40 9.40
N ILE A 255 -28.38 -28.28 9.00
CA ILE A 255 -27.90 -28.31 7.62
C ILE A 255 -26.93 -29.49 7.34
N SER A 256 -26.85 -30.48 8.22
CA SER A 256 -25.95 -31.63 8.08
C SER A 256 -26.16 -32.42 6.77
N GLU A 257 -27.41 -32.50 6.29
CA GLU A 257 -27.76 -33.15 5.03
C GLU A 257 -27.49 -32.29 3.78
N GLY A 258 -27.01 -31.04 4.00
CA GLY A 258 -26.67 -30.10 2.93
C GLY A 258 -27.81 -29.22 2.45
N LEU A 259 -27.51 -28.38 1.44
CA LEU A 259 -28.44 -27.40 0.85
C LEU A 259 -28.77 -27.75 -0.60
N HIS A 260 -30.06 -27.60 -0.97
CA HIS A 260 -30.58 -27.73 -2.33
C HIS A 260 -31.08 -26.37 -2.81
N PHE A 261 -30.50 -25.84 -3.92
CA PHE A 261 -30.81 -24.49 -4.43
C PHE A 261 -31.88 -24.53 -5.54
N ASN A 262 -32.99 -23.87 -5.32
CA ASN A 262 -34.07 -23.69 -6.28
C ASN A 262 -34.00 -22.28 -6.90
N PHE A 263 -33.81 -22.20 -8.21
CA PHE A 263 -33.62 -20.95 -8.95
C PHE A 263 -34.97 -20.53 -9.61
N ASN A 264 -35.69 -19.59 -8.97
CA ASN A 264 -36.93 -19.05 -9.51
C ASN A 264 -36.67 -17.65 -10.10
N ASN A 265 -36.61 -17.53 -11.42
CA ASN A 265 -36.27 -16.32 -12.15
C ASN A 265 -34.86 -15.77 -11.89
N VAL A 266 -33.97 -16.55 -11.30
CA VAL A 266 -32.57 -16.17 -10.97
C VAL A 266 -31.62 -16.83 -11.95
N ASN A 267 -30.72 -16.04 -12.54
CA ASN A 267 -29.66 -16.57 -13.39
C ASN A 267 -28.58 -17.25 -12.52
N LYS A 268 -28.54 -18.59 -12.60
CA LYS A 268 -27.63 -19.44 -11.84
C LYS A 268 -26.17 -18.97 -11.92
N ASN A 269 -25.69 -18.56 -13.10
CA ASN A 269 -24.29 -18.15 -13.30
C ASN A 269 -23.92 -16.89 -12.49
N LYS A 270 -24.90 -16.03 -12.18
CA LYS A 270 -24.69 -14.81 -11.42
C LYS A 270 -24.54 -15.02 -9.91
N VAL A 271 -24.91 -16.19 -9.39
CA VAL A 271 -24.86 -16.50 -7.95
C VAL A 271 -24.00 -17.73 -7.63
N THR A 272 -23.52 -18.45 -8.65
CA THR A 272 -22.71 -19.67 -8.49
C THR A 272 -21.45 -19.42 -7.63
N ALA A 273 -20.78 -18.26 -7.78
CA ALA A 273 -19.59 -17.97 -6.98
C ALA A 273 -19.88 -17.89 -5.46
N ALA A 274 -21.04 -17.33 -5.06
CA ALA A 274 -21.46 -17.32 -3.66
C ALA A 274 -21.80 -18.74 -3.14
N ILE A 275 -22.44 -19.56 -3.95
CA ILE A 275 -22.75 -20.97 -3.60
C ILE A 275 -21.45 -21.77 -3.45
N ASN A 276 -20.50 -21.62 -4.38
CA ASN A 276 -19.20 -22.30 -4.29
C ASN A 276 -18.42 -21.89 -3.04
N ARG A 277 -18.59 -20.67 -2.54
CA ARG A 277 -17.99 -20.26 -1.28
C ARG A 277 -18.56 -21.04 -0.09
N LEU A 278 -19.88 -21.28 -0.05
CA LEU A 278 -20.48 -22.13 0.99
C LEU A 278 -19.86 -23.54 0.97
N GLU A 279 -19.63 -24.10 -0.22
CA GLU A 279 -18.99 -25.42 -0.37
C GLU A 279 -17.52 -25.40 0.14
N LYS A 280 -16.74 -24.34 -0.19
CA LYS A 280 -15.38 -24.17 0.34
C LYS A 280 -15.33 -24.07 1.87
N LEU A 281 -16.37 -23.49 2.48
CA LEU A 281 -16.49 -23.40 3.94
C LEU A 281 -16.99 -24.69 4.60
N GLY A 282 -17.38 -25.71 3.82
CA GLY A 282 -17.79 -27.03 4.32
C GLY A 282 -19.29 -27.30 4.28
N ILE A 283 -20.13 -26.39 3.76
CA ILE A 283 -21.57 -26.64 3.60
C ILE A 283 -21.79 -27.45 2.32
N LYS A 284 -22.34 -28.65 2.44
CA LYS A 284 -22.59 -29.53 1.28
C LYS A 284 -23.71 -28.98 0.40
N ARG A 285 -23.47 -28.99 -0.92
CA ARG A 285 -24.50 -28.80 -1.92
C ARG A 285 -24.94 -30.18 -2.43
N THR A 286 -26.25 -30.46 -2.43
CA THR A 286 -26.77 -31.79 -2.77
C THR A 286 -28.18 -31.72 -3.37
N ASN A 287 -28.58 -32.78 -4.06
CA ASN A 287 -29.95 -32.99 -4.54
C ASN A 287 -30.68 -34.06 -3.70
N SER A 288 -30.17 -34.39 -2.49
CA SER A 288 -30.84 -35.32 -1.59
C SER A 288 -32.27 -34.83 -1.22
N ALA A 289 -33.21 -35.74 -1.08
CA ALA A 289 -34.57 -35.42 -0.61
C ALA A 289 -34.59 -34.90 0.85
N LEU A 290 -33.48 -35.13 1.60
CA LEU A 290 -33.31 -34.68 2.99
C LEU A 290 -32.62 -33.31 3.08
N ALA A 291 -32.12 -32.78 1.96
CA ALA A 291 -31.47 -31.47 1.92
C ALA A 291 -32.43 -30.33 2.23
N ILE A 292 -31.92 -29.29 2.87
CA ILE A 292 -32.67 -28.06 3.11
C ILE A 292 -32.82 -27.28 1.81
N ASN A 293 -34.07 -26.96 1.44
CA ASN A 293 -34.39 -26.16 0.27
C ASN A 293 -34.00 -24.70 0.50
N VAL A 294 -33.22 -24.15 -0.43
CA VAL A 294 -32.89 -22.70 -0.52
C VAL A 294 -33.61 -22.14 -1.74
N ASN A 295 -34.69 -21.41 -1.52
CA ASN A 295 -35.51 -20.85 -2.58
C ASN A 295 -35.07 -19.43 -2.92
N LEU A 296 -34.64 -19.21 -4.15
CA LEU A 296 -34.11 -17.93 -4.65
C LEU A 296 -35.14 -17.26 -5.54
N HIS A 297 -35.52 -16.02 -5.23
CA HIS A 297 -36.58 -15.28 -5.99
C HIS A 297 -36.13 -13.85 -6.26
N LEU A 298 -36.35 -13.37 -7.50
CA LEU A 298 -36.27 -11.95 -7.83
C LEU A 298 -37.66 -11.31 -7.67
N VAL A 299 -37.70 -10.17 -6.97
CA VAL A 299 -38.91 -9.39 -6.70
C VAL A 299 -39.11 -8.38 -7.84
N ALA A 300 -40.22 -8.49 -8.57
CA ALA A 300 -40.53 -7.55 -9.63
C ALA A 300 -40.97 -6.18 -9.06
N ASN A 301 -40.59 -5.10 -9.77
CA ASN A 301 -41.06 -3.73 -9.49
C ASN A 301 -40.73 -3.18 -8.09
N SER A 302 -39.61 -3.61 -7.46
CA SER A 302 -39.10 -3.00 -6.23
C SER A 302 -38.47 -1.62 -6.50
N THR A 303 -38.66 -0.69 -5.59
CA THR A 303 -38.00 0.63 -5.58
C THR A 303 -36.75 0.66 -4.71
N ASP A 304 -36.42 -0.45 -4.04
CA ASP A 304 -35.23 -0.55 -3.21
C ASP A 304 -33.93 -0.51 -4.07
N PRO A 305 -32.85 -0.04 -3.52
CA PRO A 305 -31.57 0.00 -4.23
C PRO A 305 -31.10 -1.38 -4.73
N LEU A 306 -30.34 -1.43 -5.82
CA LEU A 306 -29.68 -2.66 -6.28
C LEU A 306 -28.82 -3.27 -5.17
N GLY A 307 -28.86 -4.59 -5.06
CA GLY A 307 -28.19 -5.33 -3.98
C GLY A 307 -29.03 -5.52 -2.72
N SER A 308 -30.26 -4.97 -2.67
CA SER A 308 -31.19 -5.16 -1.53
C SER A 308 -31.76 -6.57 -1.51
N TYR A 309 -31.94 -7.14 -0.32
CA TYR A 309 -32.47 -8.49 -0.15
C TYR A 309 -33.23 -8.70 1.16
N GLN A 310 -33.99 -9.78 1.20
CA GLN A 310 -34.57 -10.38 2.40
C GLN A 310 -34.13 -11.85 2.46
N LEU A 311 -33.67 -12.29 3.65
CA LEU A 311 -33.29 -13.67 3.93
C LEU A 311 -34.09 -14.17 5.12
N ALA A 312 -34.89 -15.21 4.92
CA ALA A 312 -35.66 -15.88 5.96
C ALA A 312 -35.11 -17.31 6.17
N ILE A 313 -34.59 -17.59 7.34
CA ILE A 313 -34.14 -18.93 7.75
C ILE A 313 -35.21 -19.54 8.64
N LYS A 314 -35.97 -20.51 8.09
CA LYS A 314 -37.04 -21.23 8.76
C LYS A 314 -36.53 -22.52 9.40
N ALA A 315 -37.40 -23.28 10.04
CA ALA A 315 -37.04 -24.56 10.65
C ALA A 315 -36.74 -25.66 9.61
N ASP A 316 -37.22 -25.51 8.37
CA ASP A 316 -37.23 -26.52 7.31
C ASP A 316 -36.80 -26.02 5.93
N ALA A 317 -36.64 -24.71 5.76
CA ALA A 317 -36.25 -24.07 4.50
C ALA A 317 -35.55 -22.73 4.70
N ILE A 318 -34.90 -22.24 3.64
CA ILE A 318 -34.32 -20.91 3.53
C ILE A 318 -34.95 -20.21 2.32
N ASP A 319 -35.53 -19.01 2.50
CA ASP A 319 -36.04 -18.21 1.42
C ASP A 319 -35.23 -16.92 1.27
N ILE A 320 -34.84 -16.62 0.04
CA ILE A 320 -34.10 -15.41 -0.34
C ILE A 320 -34.90 -14.67 -1.42
N ASN A 321 -35.30 -13.44 -1.11
CA ASN A 321 -35.97 -12.53 -2.04
C ASN A 321 -35.09 -11.31 -2.24
N ALA A 322 -34.82 -10.90 -3.49
CA ALA A 322 -33.97 -9.75 -3.76
C ALA A 322 -34.43 -8.96 -4.99
N VAL A 323 -33.98 -7.72 -5.08
CA VAL A 323 -34.27 -6.81 -6.20
C VAL A 323 -33.61 -7.27 -7.49
N ASP A 324 -32.38 -7.80 -7.38
CA ASP A 324 -31.54 -8.25 -8.49
C ASP A 324 -30.64 -9.43 -8.07
N GLU A 325 -29.92 -10.00 -9.03
CA GLU A 325 -29.01 -11.11 -8.75
C GLU A 325 -27.88 -10.73 -7.78
N SER A 326 -27.46 -9.46 -7.72
CA SER A 326 -26.46 -9.03 -6.72
C SER A 326 -27.02 -9.12 -5.29
N GLY A 327 -28.29 -8.81 -5.09
CA GLY A 327 -28.97 -9.00 -3.81
C GLY A 327 -29.05 -10.47 -3.39
N ILE A 328 -29.38 -11.39 -4.33
CA ILE A 328 -29.32 -12.83 -4.06
C ILE A 328 -27.89 -13.26 -3.66
N PHE A 329 -26.89 -12.78 -4.42
CA PHE A 329 -25.49 -13.05 -4.13
C PHE A 329 -25.11 -12.61 -2.71
N TYR A 330 -25.45 -11.38 -2.32
CA TYR A 330 -25.16 -10.83 -1.00
C TYR A 330 -25.94 -11.52 0.13
N ALA A 331 -27.16 -11.99 -0.13
CA ALA A 331 -27.92 -12.78 0.83
C ALA A 331 -27.23 -14.13 1.11
N ILE A 332 -26.72 -14.81 0.08
CA ILE A 332 -25.94 -16.05 0.23
C ILE A 332 -24.65 -15.78 1.01
N GLN A 333 -24.00 -14.64 0.81
CA GLN A 333 -22.82 -14.25 1.62
C GLN A 333 -23.19 -13.97 3.08
N SER A 334 -24.36 -13.42 3.35
CA SER A 334 -24.88 -13.28 4.72
C SER A 334 -25.18 -14.62 5.37
N LEU A 335 -25.68 -15.60 4.60
CA LEU A 335 -25.82 -16.98 5.06
C LEU A 335 -24.44 -17.60 5.41
N ALA A 336 -23.42 -17.37 4.56
CA ALA A 336 -22.04 -17.77 4.82
C ALA A 336 -21.47 -17.07 6.07
N SER A 337 -21.80 -15.79 6.31
CA SER A 337 -21.37 -15.06 7.50
C SER A 337 -22.01 -15.62 8.77
N LEU A 338 -23.27 -16.05 8.76
CA LEU A 338 -23.92 -16.72 9.88
C LEU A 338 -23.30 -18.08 10.19
N TYR A 339 -22.82 -18.78 9.18
CA TYR A 339 -22.20 -20.10 9.36
C TYR A 339 -20.92 -20.02 10.18
N LYS A 340 -20.80 -20.87 11.18
CA LYS A 340 -19.56 -21.14 11.89
C LYS A 340 -18.93 -22.41 11.32
N VAL A 341 -17.68 -22.31 10.86
CA VAL A 341 -16.94 -23.46 10.32
C VAL A 341 -17.03 -24.65 11.29
N THR A 342 -17.32 -25.84 10.76
CA THR A 342 -17.58 -27.09 11.52
C THR A 342 -18.92 -27.15 12.28
N SER A 343 -19.85 -26.22 12.09
CA SER A 343 -21.19 -26.30 12.68
C SER A 343 -22.18 -26.94 11.69
N ASP A 344 -23.07 -27.78 12.17
CA ASP A 344 -24.16 -28.35 11.39
C ASP A 344 -25.46 -27.54 11.49
N THR A 345 -25.43 -26.33 12.05
CA THR A 345 -26.65 -25.55 12.31
C THR A 345 -26.50 -24.07 11.95
N LEU A 346 -27.64 -23.48 11.58
CA LEU A 346 -27.81 -22.03 11.36
C LEU A 346 -28.90 -21.49 12.31
N PRO A 347 -28.81 -20.22 12.79
CA PRO A 347 -29.86 -19.64 13.61
C PRO A 347 -31.12 -19.39 12.76
N VAL A 348 -32.31 -19.72 13.28
CA VAL A 348 -33.61 -19.41 12.64
C VAL A 348 -33.92 -17.94 12.86
N GLY A 349 -34.34 -17.22 11.78
CA GLY A 349 -34.66 -15.81 11.85
C GLY A 349 -34.71 -15.11 10.51
N ASP A 350 -34.86 -13.80 10.55
CA ASP A 350 -35.05 -12.94 9.38
C ASP A 350 -34.00 -11.85 9.31
N VAL A 351 -33.57 -11.54 8.08
CA VAL A 351 -32.66 -10.44 7.74
C VAL A 351 -33.28 -9.62 6.63
N LYS A 352 -33.26 -8.28 6.75
CA LYS A 352 -33.54 -7.33 5.67
C LYS A 352 -32.32 -6.42 5.54
N ASP A 353 -31.87 -6.21 4.31
CA ASP A 353 -30.60 -5.53 4.12
C ASP A 353 -30.52 -4.80 2.78
N LEU A 354 -29.75 -3.70 2.80
CA LEU A 354 -29.46 -2.88 1.62
C LEU A 354 -28.12 -2.15 1.81
N PRO A 355 -27.41 -1.84 0.72
CA PRO A 355 -26.13 -1.14 0.80
C PRO A 355 -26.33 0.34 1.20
N HIS A 356 -25.49 0.84 2.13
CA HIS A 356 -25.47 2.26 2.47
C HIS A 356 -24.85 3.09 1.35
N TYR A 357 -23.67 2.66 0.81
CA TYR A 357 -23.02 3.33 -0.31
C TYR A 357 -23.09 2.50 -1.58
N GLN A 358 -23.20 3.21 -2.73
CA GLN A 358 -23.14 2.58 -4.06
C GLN A 358 -21.72 2.14 -4.42
N PHE A 359 -20.71 2.93 -4.04
CA PHE A 359 -19.29 2.61 -4.26
C PHE A 359 -18.66 2.06 -2.97
N ARG A 360 -18.24 0.80 -3.02
CA ARG A 360 -17.60 0.09 -1.91
C ARG A 360 -16.34 -0.59 -2.45
N GLY A 361 -15.21 0.12 -2.37
CA GLY A 361 -14.02 -0.22 -3.15
C GLY A 361 -12.78 -0.54 -2.36
N ILE A 362 -11.87 -1.21 -3.06
CA ILE A 362 -10.46 -1.34 -2.69
C ILE A 362 -9.60 -1.06 -3.93
N LEU A 363 -8.55 -0.25 -3.77
CA LEU A 363 -7.46 -0.12 -4.72
C LEU A 363 -6.37 -1.13 -4.37
N VAL A 364 -5.82 -1.77 -5.38
CA VAL A 364 -4.61 -2.58 -5.27
C VAL A 364 -3.59 -2.09 -6.28
N ASP A 365 -2.47 -1.60 -5.77
CA ASP A 365 -1.31 -1.26 -6.56
C ASP A 365 -0.54 -2.53 -6.93
N VAL A 366 -0.51 -2.85 -8.22
CA VAL A 366 0.29 -3.92 -8.80
C VAL A 366 1.45 -3.38 -9.63
N ALA A 367 1.55 -2.06 -9.77
CA ALA A 367 2.57 -1.39 -10.58
C ALA A 367 3.91 -1.35 -9.86
N ARG A 368 3.96 -0.89 -8.60
CA ARG A 368 5.21 -0.81 -7.83
C ARG A 368 5.79 -2.18 -7.55
N ASN A 369 4.98 -3.11 -7.05
CA ASN A 369 5.35 -4.51 -6.90
C ASN A 369 4.23 -5.40 -7.41
N PHE A 370 4.53 -6.28 -8.37
CA PHE A 370 3.53 -7.08 -9.07
C PHE A 370 2.82 -8.07 -8.15
N ARG A 371 1.50 -8.21 -8.34
CA ARG A 371 0.67 -9.26 -7.72
C ARG A 371 0.17 -10.18 -8.81
N ASP A 372 0.40 -11.48 -8.66
CA ASP A 372 -0.04 -12.44 -9.66
C ASP A 372 -1.58 -12.54 -9.75
N LYS A 373 -2.06 -13.14 -10.83
CA LYS A 373 -3.48 -13.33 -11.06
C LYS A 373 -4.18 -14.06 -9.92
N ASN A 374 -3.53 -15.04 -9.28
CA ASN A 374 -4.13 -15.84 -8.23
C ASN A 374 -4.41 -15.00 -6.97
N PHE A 375 -3.50 -14.06 -6.64
CA PHE A 375 -3.75 -13.08 -5.58
C PHE A 375 -5.01 -12.26 -5.87
N ILE A 376 -5.18 -11.75 -7.09
CA ILE A 376 -6.36 -10.96 -7.47
C ILE A 376 -7.63 -11.81 -7.43
N LEU A 377 -7.60 -13.07 -7.90
CA LEU A 377 -8.76 -13.97 -7.83
C LEU A 377 -9.17 -14.28 -6.39
N LYS A 378 -8.21 -14.52 -5.50
CA LYS A 378 -8.45 -14.67 -4.04
C LYS A 378 -9.06 -13.40 -3.43
N LEU A 379 -8.53 -12.23 -3.78
CA LEU A 379 -9.07 -10.95 -3.31
C LEU A 379 -10.51 -10.74 -3.79
N LEU A 380 -10.84 -11.04 -5.04
CA LEU A 380 -12.20 -10.96 -5.56
C LEU A 380 -13.17 -11.89 -4.80
N ASP A 381 -12.72 -13.09 -4.38
CA ASP A 381 -13.50 -13.98 -3.49
C ASP A 381 -13.83 -13.27 -2.17
N GLN A 382 -12.85 -12.63 -1.53
CA GLN A 382 -13.05 -11.92 -0.26
C GLN A 382 -13.86 -10.63 -0.42
N MET A 383 -13.64 -9.86 -1.48
CA MET A 383 -14.46 -8.69 -1.80
C MET A 383 -15.93 -9.09 -1.93
N GLY A 384 -16.23 -10.14 -2.69
CA GLY A 384 -17.58 -10.67 -2.83
C GLY A 384 -18.14 -11.18 -1.50
N ALA A 385 -17.33 -11.86 -0.69
CA ALA A 385 -17.69 -12.39 0.63
C ALA A 385 -18.20 -11.29 1.58
N TYR A 386 -17.59 -10.11 1.53
CA TYR A 386 -17.89 -8.96 2.38
C TYR A 386 -18.59 -7.81 1.63
N LYS A 387 -19.23 -8.10 0.49
CA LYS A 387 -20.11 -7.20 -0.26
C LYS A 387 -19.43 -5.93 -0.81
N LEU A 388 -18.12 -5.94 -1.01
CA LEU A 388 -17.41 -4.92 -1.78
C LEU A 388 -17.70 -5.12 -3.27
N ASN A 389 -17.82 -4.03 -4.05
CA ASN A 389 -18.25 -4.10 -5.45
C ASN A 389 -17.39 -3.32 -6.45
N LYS A 390 -16.30 -2.73 -6.02
CA LYS A 390 -15.38 -1.98 -6.89
C LYS A 390 -13.94 -2.41 -6.62
N LEU A 391 -13.27 -2.96 -7.63
CA LEU A 391 -11.83 -3.20 -7.63
C LEU A 391 -11.16 -2.13 -8.49
N HIS A 392 -10.46 -1.19 -7.87
CA HIS A 392 -9.58 -0.26 -8.54
C HIS A 392 -8.22 -0.95 -8.70
N LEU A 393 -7.88 -1.35 -9.91
CA LEU A 393 -6.64 -2.06 -10.21
C LEU A 393 -5.64 -1.09 -10.85
N HIS A 394 -4.62 -0.73 -10.06
CA HIS A 394 -3.58 0.22 -10.47
C HIS A 394 -2.49 -0.51 -11.24
N LEU A 395 -2.56 -0.38 -12.58
CA LEU A 395 -1.83 -1.22 -13.54
C LEU A 395 -0.56 -0.58 -14.11
N GLY A 396 -0.36 0.71 -13.93
CA GLY A 396 0.81 1.42 -14.45
C GLY A 396 1.20 2.62 -13.62
N ASP A 397 2.52 2.71 -13.34
CA ASP A 397 3.15 3.77 -12.54
C ASP A 397 4.64 3.89 -12.93
N ASP A 398 5.45 4.58 -12.13
CA ASP A 398 6.86 4.83 -12.40
C ASP A 398 7.70 3.55 -12.46
N GLU A 399 7.42 2.56 -11.58
CA GLU A 399 8.21 1.34 -11.44
C GLU A 399 7.65 0.14 -12.19
N GLY A 400 6.53 0.30 -12.89
CA GLY A 400 6.01 -0.81 -13.66
C GLY A 400 4.74 -0.57 -14.45
N TRP A 401 4.66 -1.26 -15.59
CA TRP A 401 3.47 -1.39 -16.42
C TRP A 401 3.00 -2.85 -16.45
N ARG A 402 1.75 -3.13 -16.06
CA ARG A 402 1.31 -4.48 -15.72
C ARG A 402 0.23 -5.08 -16.62
N LEU A 403 -0.13 -4.43 -17.72
CA LEU A 403 -1.14 -4.94 -18.66
C LEU A 403 -0.56 -5.07 -20.08
N ALA A 404 -0.72 -6.24 -20.68
CA ALA A 404 -0.36 -6.45 -22.07
C ALA A 404 -1.28 -5.65 -23.01
N ILE A 405 -0.67 -4.80 -23.84
CA ILE A 405 -1.32 -4.06 -24.92
C ILE A 405 -0.74 -4.62 -26.23
N PRO A 406 -1.47 -5.44 -27.02
CA PRO A 406 -0.91 -6.18 -28.16
C PRO A 406 -0.22 -5.32 -29.21
N SER A 407 -0.73 -4.11 -29.46
CA SER A 407 -0.14 -3.15 -30.43
C SER A 407 1.13 -2.45 -29.90
N LEU A 408 1.38 -2.50 -28.58
CA LEU A 408 2.49 -1.83 -27.89
C LEU A 408 3.25 -2.82 -26.98
N PRO A 409 3.90 -3.85 -27.54
CA PRO A 409 4.52 -4.92 -26.78
C PRO A 409 5.67 -4.43 -25.86
N GLU A 410 6.30 -3.29 -26.20
CA GLU A 410 7.38 -2.70 -25.42
C GLU A 410 6.93 -2.33 -23.99
N LEU A 411 5.65 -2.01 -23.77
CA LEU A 411 5.06 -1.73 -22.46
C LEU A 411 5.28 -2.89 -21.47
N THR A 412 5.22 -4.14 -21.95
CA THR A 412 5.48 -5.31 -21.09
C THR A 412 6.87 -5.91 -21.31
N GLN A 413 7.48 -5.74 -22.47
CA GLN A 413 8.84 -6.23 -22.70
C GLN A 413 9.90 -5.46 -21.88
N VAL A 414 9.69 -4.17 -21.67
CA VAL A 414 10.55 -3.26 -20.90
C VAL A 414 9.88 -2.85 -19.59
N GLY A 415 8.70 -2.26 -19.65
CA GLY A 415 8.03 -1.64 -18.52
C GLY A 415 7.53 -2.60 -17.44
N SER A 416 7.40 -3.91 -17.70
CA SER A 416 7.00 -4.87 -16.67
C SER A 416 8.14 -5.45 -15.85
N LYS A 417 9.38 -5.05 -16.13
CA LYS A 417 10.59 -5.66 -15.57
C LYS A 417 11.51 -4.59 -14.99
N ARG A 418 12.07 -4.86 -13.85
CA ARG A 418 13.18 -4.13 -13.25
C ARG A 418 14.39 -5.03 -13.20
N CYS A 419 15.54 -4.55 -13.67
CA CYS A 419 16.81 -5.25 -13.65
C CYS A 419 17.95 -4.22 -13.74
N PHE A 420 19.20 -4.68 -13.72
CA PHE A 420 20.33 -3.76 -13.86
C PHE A 420 20.64 -3.48 -15.35
N ASP A 421 19.94 -2.51 -15.94
CA ASP A 421 20.18 -1.93 -17.27
C ASP A 421 20.14 -0.39 -17.19
N LYS A 422 21.28 0.24 -17.18
CA LYS A 422 21.39 1.72 -17.12
C LYS A 422 20.81 2.43 -18.33
N THR A 423 20.62 1.72 -19.43
CA THR A 423 20.05 2.29 -20.67
C THR A 423 18.53 2.17 -20.74
N GLU A 424 17.95 1.35 -19.87
CA GLU A 424 16.52 1.05 -19.84
C GLU A 424 15.91 0.64 -21.18
N GLN A 425 16.71 -0.07 -22.00
CA GLN A 425 16.24 -0.61 -23.29
C GLN A 425 15.62 -2.01 -23.13
N GLN A 426 15.93 -2.74 -22.06
CA GLN A 426 15.48 -4.10 -21.80
C GLN A 426 14.60 -4.21 -20.55
N CYS A 427 14.78 -3.35 -19.58
CA CYS A 427 14.06 -3.28 -18.30
C CYS A 427 14.23 -1.89 -17.69
N LEU A 428 13.38 -1.56 -16.74
CA LEU A 428 13.50 -0.37 -15.89
C LEU A 428 14.64 -0.53 -14.88
N LEU A 429 15.09 0.58 -14.29
CA LEU A 429 16.08 0.59 -13.20
C LEU A 429 15.63 -0.30 -12.02
N PRO A 430 16.58 -0.89 -11.27
CA PRO A 430 16.29 -1.86 -10.19
C PRO A 430 15.83 -1.19 -8.88
N GLN A 431 14.80 -0.37 -8.96
CA GLN A 431 14.20 0.37 -7.85
C GLN A 431 13.40 -0.54 -6.91
N LEU A 432 13.06 -0.03 -5.72
CA LEU A 432 12.30 -0.70 -4.67
C LEU A 432 12.90 -2.06 -4.26
N GLY A 433 14.23 -2.18 -4.34
CA GLY A 433 14.93 -3.42 -3.97
C GLY A 433 14.67 -4.60 -4.89
N ALA A 434 14.32 -4.38 -6.17
CA ALA A 434 13.99 -5.45 -7.13
C ALA A 434 15.18 -6.38 -7.45
N GLY A 435 16.44 -5.93 -7.24
CA GLY A 435 17.63 -6.73 -7.53
C GLY A 435 18.10 -6.63 -8.98
N VAL A 436 19.03 -7.53 -9.37
CA VAL A 436 19.69 -7.48 -10.70
C VAL A 436 18.92 -8.19 -11.79
N ASP A 437 18.02 -9.09 -11.44
CA ASP A 437 17.35 -10.02 -12.33
C ASP A 437 15.92 -9.61 -12.66
N ALA A 438 15.53 -9.76 -13.94
CA ALA A 438 14.13 -9.63 -14.35
C ALA A 438 13.20 -10.74 -13.82
N SER A 439 13.73 -11.81 -13.22
CA SER A 439 12.97 -12.94 -12.64
C SER A 439 12.44 -12.71 -11.24
N SER A 440 12.71 -11.53 -10.64
CA SER A 440 12.17 -11.16 -9.32
C SER A 440 10.63 -11.23 -9.31
N GLU A 441 10.03 -11.69 -8.20
CA GLU A 441 8.56 -11.70 -7.99
C GLU A 441 7.93 -10.30 -8.04
N ALA A 442 8.72 -9.24 -7.84
CA ALA A 442 8.29 -7.86 -8.02
C ALA A 442 7.97 -7.50 -9.48
N ASN A 443 8.43 -8.32 -10.45
CA ASN A 443 8.24 -8.17 -11.88
C ASN A 443 7.10 -9.05 -12.39
N GLY A 444 6.48 -8.63 -13.49
CA GLY A 444 5.40 -9.39 -14.11
C GLY A 444 4.35 -8.50 -14.74
N PHE A 445 3.40 -9.12 -15.41
CA PHE A 445 2.26 -8.45 -16.04
C PHE A 445 1.12 -9.45 -16.26
N TYR A 446 -0.08 -8.94 -16.46
CA TYR A 446 -1.21 -9.74 -16.91
C TYR A 446 -1.22 -9.80 -18.43
N SER A 447 -1.21 -11.01 -18.99
CA SER A 447 -1.56 -11.21 -20.40
C SER A 447 -3.02 -10.78 -20.64
N VAL A 448 -3.41 -10.60 -21.90
CA VAL A 448 -4.82 -10.34 -22.24
C VAL A 448 -5.73 -11.43 -21.66
N ALA A 449 -5.31 -12.70 -21.74
CA ALA A 449 -6.08 -13.82 -21.19
C ALA A 449 -6.19 -13.77 -19.66
N ASP A 450 -5.11 -13.45 -18.94
CA ASP A 450 -5.13 -13.30 -17.48
C ASP A 450 -6.06 -12.18 -17.04
N TYR A 451 -5.99 -11.04 -17.72
CA TYR A 451 -6.86 -9.90 -17.39
C TYR A 451 -8.33 -10.20 -17.70
N GLN A 452 -8.63 -10.86 -18.82
CA GLN A 452 -9.99 -11.32 -19.12
C GLN A 452 -10.52 -12.32 -18.08
N GLU A 453 -9.67 -13.18 -17.53
CA GLU A 453 -10.06 -14.10 -16.44
C GLU A 453 -10.41 -13.33 -15.16
N ILE A 454 -9.61 -12.32 -14.79
CA ILE A 454 -9.91 -11.40 -13.69
C ILE A 454 -11.27 -10.71 -13.90
N LEU A 455 -11.51 -10.15 -15.09
CA LEU A 455 -12.77 -9.48 -15.44
C LEU A 455 -14.00 -10.41 -15.34
N LYS A 456 -13.88 -11.64 -15.83
CA LYS A 456 -14.94 -12.65 -15.73
C LYS A 456 -15.19 -13.07 -14.28
N ALA A 457 -14.13 -13.24 -13.49
CA ALA A 457 -14.23 -13.57 -12.07
C ALA A 457 -14.87 -12.43 -11.26
N ALA A 458 -14.57 -11.18 -11.58
CA ALA A 458 -15.18 -9.99 -10.99
C ALA A 458 -16.68 -9.92 -11.35
N SER A 459 -17.05 -10.12 -12.61
CA SER A 459 -18.45 -10.16 -13.07
C SER A 459 -19.29 -11.22 -12.36
N ALA A 460 -18.71 -12.39 -12.09
CA ALA A 460 -19.37 -13.47 -11.37
C ALA A 460 -19.63 -13.15 -9.88
N ARG A 461 -19.03 -12.08 -9.36
CA ARG A 461 -19.14 -11.60 -7.97
C ARG A 461 -19.78 -10.20 -7.87
N HIS A 462 -20.35 -9.71 -8.97
CA HIS A 462 -20.94 -8.38 -9.06
C HIS A 462 -19.95 -7.26 -8.71
N ILE A 463 -18.67 -7.43 -9.07
CA ILE A 463 -17.59 -6.46 -8.84
C ILE A 463 -17.23 -5.81 -10.18
N GLN A 464 -17.26 -4.49 -10.22
CA GLN A 464 -16.72 -3.70 -11.32
C GLN A 464 -15.20 -3.56 -11.15
N VAL A 465 -14.44 -3.80 -12.22
CA VAL A 465 -13.01 -3.49 -12.28
C VAL A 465 -12.85 -2.11 -12.91
N ILE A 466 -12.14 -1.24 -12.20
CA ILE A 466 -11.76 0.11 -12.65
C ILE A 466 -10.24 0.07 -12.86
N PRO A 467 -9.75 -0.01 -14.12
CA PRO A 467 -8.32 0.06 -14.36
C PRO A 467 -7.80 1.48 -14.18
N SER A 468 -6.57 1.62 -13.66
CA SER A 468 -5.81 2.87 -13.73
C SER A 468 -4.42 2.67 -14.30
N LEU A 469 -4.04 3.61 -15.14
CA LEU A 469 -2.71 3.79 -15.72
C LEU A 469 -2.48 5.29 -15.62
N ASP A 470 -1.65 5.70 -14.69
CA ASP A 470 -1.56 7.11 -14.29
C ASP A 470 -0.92 7.99 -15.35
N MET A 471 -1.42 9.22 -15.44
CA MET A 471 -0.99 10.25 -16.39
C MET A 471 -1.39 11.66 -15.92
N PRO A 472 -0.66 12.72 -16.20
CA PRO A 472 0.62 12.72 -16.93
C PRO A 472 1.82 12.37 -16.05
N GLY A 473 1.75 12.59 -14.73
CA GLY A 473 2.72 12.11 -13.72
C GLY A 473 2.64 10.59 -13.54
N HIS A 474 3.52 10.02 -12.72
CA HIS A 474 3.53 8.58 -12.43
C HIS A 474 3.53 7.67 -13.67
N SER A 475 4.18 8.14 -14.76
CA SER A 475 4.13 7.48 -16.07
C SER A 475 5.48 6.96 -16.56
N ARG A 476 6.50 6.88 -15.70
CA ARG A 476 7.87 6.57 -16.09
C ARG A 476 7.99 5.23 -16.83
N ALA A 477 7.31 4.19 -16.38
CA ALA A 477 7.34 2.88 -17.04
C ALA A 477 6.84 2.96 -18.50
N ALA A 478 5.78 3.73 -18.77
CA ALA A 478 5.28 3.99 -20.10
C ALA A 478 6.28 4.80 -20.95
N ILE A 479 6.83 5.88 -20.38
CA ILE A 479 7.81 6.75 -21.03
C ILE A 479 9.04 5.96 -21.45
N LYS A 480 9.63 5.16 -20.56
CA LYS A 480 10.82 4.33 -20.85
C LYS A 480 10.52 3.25 -21.88
N SER A 481 9.36 2.62 -21.81
CA SER A 481 8.93 1.65 -22.80
C SER A 481 8.79 2.25 -24.19
N MET A 482 8.17 3.43 -24.29
CA MET A 482 8.03 4.13 -25.58
C MET A 482 9.35 4.75 -26.06
N THR A 483 10.26 5.11 -25.18
CA THR A 483 11.63 5.51 -25.52
C THR A 483 12.41 4.32 -26.11
N ALA A 484 12.29 3.14 -25.53
CA ALA A 484 12.88 1.91 -26.10
C ALA A 484 12.31 1.60 -27.50
N ARG A 485 10.99 1.74 -27.67
CA ARG A 485 10.32 1.66 -28.99
C ARG A 485 10.85 2.69 -29.97
N TYR A 486 10.96 3.96 -29.57
CA TYR A 486 11.51 5.06 -30.38
C TYR A 486 12.91 4.69 -30.88
N ASN A 487 13.81 4.32 -29.99
CA ASN A 487 15.18 3.95 -30.32
C ASN A 487 15.28 2.74 -31.26
N LYS A 488 14.39 1.77 -31.11
CA LYS A 488 14.29 0.57 -31.94
C LYS A 488 13.96 0.95 -33.40
N TYR A 489 12.89 1.72 -33.62
CA TYR A 489 12.46 2.10 -34.98
C TYR A 489 13.36 3.15 -35.63
N LEU A 490 13.96 4.06 -34.83
CA LEU A 490 14.93 5.01 -35.33
C LEU A 490 16.17 4.30 -35.90
N LYS A 491 16.69 3.26 -35.23
CA LYS A 491 17.77 2.39 -35.73
C LYS A 491 17.43 1.66 -37.03
N GLN A 492 16.13 1.43 -37.28
CA GLN A 492 15.63 0.81 -38.51
C GLN A 492 15.36 1.82 -39.64
N GLY A 493 15.52 3.14 -39.36
CA GLY A 493 15.24 4.22 -40.31
C GLY A 493 13.74 4.51 -40.45
N GLU A 494 12.89 4.02 -39.55
CA GLU A 494 11.43 4.17 -39.57
C GLU A 494 10.98 5.34 -38.68
N THR A 495 11.40 6.56 -39.00
CA THR A 495 11.17 7.77 -38.18
C THR A 495 9.71 7.98 -37.80
N LEU A 496 8.77 7.85 -38.74
CA LEU A 496 7.34 8.03 -38.45
C LEU A 496 6.81 7.05 -37.41
N LYS A 497 7.25 5.77 -37.45
CA LYS A 497 6.89 4.78 -36.45
C LYS A 497 7.57 5.06 -35.10
N ALA A 498 8.80 5.57 -35.13
CA ALA A 498 9.53 5.94 -33.93
C ALA A 498 8.77 7.04 -33.16
N GLU A 499 8.35 8.10 -33.82
CA GLU A 499 7.71 9.28 -33.24
C GLU A 499 6.23 9.06 -32.91
N GLN A 500 5.56 8.06 -33.48
CA GLN A 500 4.12 7.84 -33.37
C GLN A 500 3.56 7.86 -31.95
N PHE A 501 4.31 7.30 -30.99
CA PHE A 501 3.90 7.15 -29.59
C PHE A 501 4.98 7.65 -28.62
N LEU A 502 5.78 8.63 -29.04
CA LEU A 502 6.79 9.24 -28.19
C LEU A 502 6.13 10.06 -27.10
N LEU A 503 6.54 9.87 -25.82
CA LEU A 503 5.90 10.47 -24.64
C LEU A 503 6.73 11.59 -24.00
N HIS A 504 7.93 11.85 -24.50
CA HIS A 504 8.80 12.93 -24.05
C HIS A 504 9.33 13.76 -25.21
N ASP A 505 9.61 15.02 -24.99
CA ASP A 505 10.30 15.88 -25.94
C ASP A 505 11.82 15.66 -25.80
N PRO A 506 12.52 15.08 -26.79
CA PRO A 506 13.97 14.86 -26.68
C PRO A 506 14.80 16.15 -26.50
N SER A 507 14.22 17.31 -26.81
CA SER A 507 14.86 18.62 -26.66
C SER A 507 14.50 19.32 -25.35
N ASP A 508 13.68 18.70 -24.49
CA ASP A 508 13.31 19.28 -23.20
C ASP A 508 14.50 19.22 -22.21
N THR A 509 14.85 20.36 -21.68
CA THR A 509 15.94 20.53 -20.68
C THR A 509 15.41 20.85 -19.30
N THR A 510 14.10 20.65 -19.05
CA THR A 510 13.47 20.91 -17.77
C THR A 510 14.12 20.08 -16.67
N GLN A 511 14.47 20.76 -15.58
CA GLN A 511 14.92 20.10 -14.34
C GLN A 511 13.76 20.14 -13.36
N TYR A 512 13.31 18.98 -12.90
CA TYR A 512 12.26 18.84 -11.89
C TYR A 512 12.52 17.61 -11.01
N SER A 513 11.83 17.53 -9.90
CA SER A 513 11.75 16.35 -9.05
C SER A 513 10.30 16.10 -8.70
N SER A 514 9.83 14.87 -8.90
CA SER A 514 8.51 14.46 -8.43
C SER A 514 8.51 14.26 -6.91
N VAL A 515 7.34 14.02 -6.32
CA VAL A 515 7.20 13.71 -4.88
C VAL A 515 7.96 12.43 -4.51
N GLN A 516 8.14 11.50 -5.45
CA GLN A 516 8.95 10.29 -5.29
C GLN A 516 10.35 10.43 -5.92
N TYR A 517 10.82 11.65 -6.13
CA TYR A 517 12.19 12.01 -6.56
C TYR A 517 12.58 11.57 -7.97
N TYR A 518 11.59 11.29 -8.84
CA TYR A 518 11.83 11.09 -10.27
C TYR A 518 11.98 12.42 -10.99
N ASN A 519 12.82 12.46 -12.01
CA ASN A 519 13.04 13.61 -12.88
C ASN A 519 12.66 13.34 -14.35
N ASP A 520 12.03 12.20 -14.64
CA ASP A 520 11.73 11.70 -15.97
C ASP A 520 10.42 10.90 -16.05
N ASN A 521 9.46 11.17 -15.12
CA ASN A 521 8.26 10.39 -14.94
C ASN A 521 6.97 11.04 -15.48
N THR A 522 7.07 12.18 -16.16
CA THR A 522 5.88 12.93 -16.59
C THR A 522 5.76 12.94 -18.11
N ILE A 523 4.63 12.48 -18.65
CA ILE A 523 4.30 12.51 -20.08
C ILE A 523 4.26 13.97 -20.56
N ASN A 524 4.89 14.29 -21.69
CA ASN A 524 4.81 15.62 -22.28
C ASN A 524 3.43 15.85 -22.91
N VAL A 525 2.65 16.72 -22.28
CA VAL A 525 1.25 17.01 -22.63
C VAL A 525 1.07 17.88 -23.87
N CYS A 526 2.17 18.37 -24.44
CA CYS A 526 2.17 19.22 -25.63
C CYS A 526 2.38 18.44 -26.94
N LEU A 527 2.65 17.12 -26.83
CA LEU A 527 2.89 16.25 -27.99
C LEU A 527 1.60 15.52 -28.39
N GLU A 528 1.22 15.60 -29.66
CA GLU A 528 0.08 14.83 -30.18
C GLU A 528 0.32 13.32 -30.15
N SER A 529 1.58 12.88 -30.16
CA SER A 529 1.98 11.47 -29.94
C SER A 529 1.59 10.94 -28.56
N SER A 530 1.58 11.80 -27.51
CA SER A 530 1.11 11.45 -26.18
C SER A 530 -0.39 11.10 -26.20
N TYR A 531 -1.21 11.92 -26.85
CA TYR A 531 -2.64 11.66 -27.01
C TYR A 531 -2.92 10.46 -27.91
N ALA A 532 -2.12 10.25 -28.96
CA ALA A 532 -2.21 9.06 -29.81
C ALA A 532 -1.92 7.78 -29.00
N PHE A 533 -0.91 7.80 -28.15
CA PHE A 533 -0.58 6.68 -27.24
C PHE A 533 -1.72 6.40 -26.29
N ILE A 534 -2.23 7.41 -25.58
CA ILE A 534 -3.32 7.28 -24.60
C ILE A 534 -4.58 6.72 -25.28
N ASN A 535 -4.94 7.26 -26.46
CA ASN A 535 -6.07 6.76 -27.22
C ASN A 535 -5.92 5.28 -27.61
N GLU A 536 -4.74 4.89 -28.11
CA GLU A 536 -4.46 3.48 -28.45
C GLU A 536 -4.61 2.56 -27.23
N VAL A 537 -4.02 2.91 -26.10
CA VAL A 537 -4.14 2.13 -24.86
C VAL A 537 -5.60 2.01 -24.42
N MET A 538 -6.36 3.11 -24.41
CA MET A 538 -7.76 3.11 -24.00
C MET A 538 -8.65 2.28 -24.90
N GLN A 539 -8.44 2.35 -26.21
CA GLN A 539 -9.16 1.50 -27.20
C GLN A 539 -8.88 0.01 -26.96
N GLN A 540 -7.62 -0.37 -26.72
CA GLN A 540 -7.25 -1.75 -26.44
C GLN A 540 -7.86 -2.25 -25.12
N VAL A 541 -7.79 -1.46 -24.06
CA VAL A 541 -8.41 -1.80 -22.76
C VAL A 541 -9.93 -1.96 -22.91
N LYS A 542 -10.61 -1.05 -23.63
CA LYS A 542 -12.05 -1.15 -23.93
C LYS A 542 -12.38 -2.43 -24.68
N ALA A 543 -11.58 -2.80 -25.69
CA ALA A 543 -11.76 -4.03 -26.46
C ALA A 543 -11.63 -5.28 -25.56
N ILE A 544 -10.58 -5.35 -24.71
CA ILE A 544 -10.38 -6.48 -23.78
C ILE A 544 -11.56 -6.63 -22.82
N HIS A 545 -12.06 -5.54 -22.28
CA HIS A 545 -13.24 -5.53 -21.41
C HIS A 545 -14.51 -6.02 -22.14
N SER A 546 -14.71 -5.56 -23.37
CA SER A 546 -15.85 -5.98 -24.20
C SER A 546 -15.83 -7.48 -24.50
N GLU A 547 -14.67 -8.02 -24.90
CA GLU A 547 -14.47 -9.46 -25.15
C GLU A 547 -14.71 -10.30 -23.90
N ALA A 548 -14.34 -9.80 -22.72
CA ALA A 548 -14.61 -10.45 -21.42
C ALA A 548 -16.10 -10.35 -20.99
N LYS A 549 -16.93 -9.60 -21.71
CA LYS A 549 -18.33 -9.26 -21.32
C LYS A 549 -18.39 -8.55 -19.95
N HIS A 550 -17.41 -7.72 -19.66
CA HIS A 550 -17.29 -6.86 -18.50
C HIS A 550 -17.11 -5.41 -18.96
N PRO A 551 -18.18 -4.65 -19.25
CA PRO A 551 -18.07 -3.33 -19.87
C PRO A 551 -17.14 -2.40 -19.11
N LEU A 552 -16.27 -1.70 -19.82
CA LEU A 552 -15.45 -0.63 -19.25
C LEU A 552 -16.32 0.63 -19.16
N THR A 553 -16.94 0.83 -18.01
CA THR A 553 -17.82 1.99 -17.79
C THR A 553 -17.09 3.14 -17.11
N ARG A 554 -15.93 2.90 -16.51
CA ARG A 554 -15.12 3.90 -15.79
C ARG A 554 -13.63 3.58 -15.91
N TYR A 555 -12.83 4.62 -16.10
CA TYR A 555 -11.37 4.55 -16.16
C TYR A 555 -10.78 5.62 -15.24
N HIS A 556 -9.78 5.24 -14.42
CA HIS A 556 -9.09 6.18 -13.54
C HIS A 556 -7.79 6.64 -14.18
N ILE A 557 -7.65 7.96 -14.40
CA ILE A 557 -6.51 8.54 -15.13
C ILE A 557 -5.35 8.93 -14.21
N GLY A 558 -5.46 8.73 -12.89
CA GLY A 558 -4.49 9.23 -11.92
C GLY A 558 -4.62 10.73 -11.74
N ALA A 559 -3.77 11.50 -12.41
CA ALA A 559 -3.71 12.95 -12.44
C ALA A 559 -3.22 13.62 -11.14
N ASP A 560 -2.62 12.83 -10.24
CA ASP A 560 -2.02 13.30 -8.99
C ASP A 560 -0.54 13.69 -9.16
N GLU A 561 -0.06 14.49 -8.23
CA GLU A 561 1.35 14.80 -7.97
C GLU A 561 2.17 15.21 -9.21
N THR A 562 1.53 15.84 -10.22
CA THR A 562 2.23 16.31 -11.42
C THR A 562 3.21 17.43 -11.06
N ALA A 563 4.50 17.13 -11.10
CA ALA A 563 5.57 18.09 -10.78
C ALA A 563 5.76 19.13 -11.87
N GLY A 564 6.58 20.16 -11.62
CA GLY A 564 6.87 21.29 -12.54
C GLY A 564 7.61 20.89 -13.81
N ALA A 565 7.06 19.95 -14.57
CA ALA A 565 7.55 19.46 -15.86
C ALA A 565 7.31 20.49 -16.99
N TRP A 566 7.94 20.26 -18.14
CA TRP A 566 7.76 21.01 -19.42
C TRP A 566 8.20 22.48 -19.44
N VAL A 567 8.75 23.01 -18.37
CA VAL A 567 9.09 24.45 -18.26
C VAL A 567 10.06 24.90 -19.35
N SER A 568 10.98 24.01 -19.74
CA SER A 568 11.99 24.28 -20.80
C SER A 568 11.78 23.42 -22.06
N SER A 569 10.59 22.83 -22.25
CA SER A 569 10.24 22.07 -23.44
C SER A 569 9.98 22.97 -24.65
N PRO A 570 10.75 22.89 -25.74
CA PRO A 570 10.46 23.57 -26.98
C PRO A 570 9.11 23.22 -27.58
N ALA A 571 8.68 21.97 -27.47
CA ALA A 571 7.36 21.52 -27.93
C ALA A 571 6.23 22.24 -27.19
N CYS A 572 6.33 22.42 -25.86
CA CYS A 572 5.34 23.13 -25.07
C CYS A 572 5.37 24.64 -25.33
N ALA A 573 6.54 25.23 -25.51
CA ALA A 573 6.65 26.65 -25.92
C ALA A 573 5.95 26.89 -27.27
N GLN A 574 6.11 25.97 -28.23
CA GLN A 574 5.43 26.06 -29.53
C GLN A 574 3.93 25.81 -29.42
N TYR A 575 3.51 24.84 -28.62
CA TYR A 575 2.11 24.54 -28.37
C TYR A 575 1.36 25.75 -27.82
N ILE A 576 1.89 26.39 -26.76
CA ILE A 576 1.32 27.59 -26.16
C ILE A 576 1.15 28.73 -27.20
N LYS A 577 2.11 28.85 -28.12
CA LYS A 577 2.07 29.91 -29.16
C LYS A 577 1.02 29.64 -30.24
N ASN A 578 0.73 28.36 -30.56
CA ASN A 578 0.01 27.98 -31.78
C ASN A 578 -1.28 27.18 -31.54
N ASN A 579 -1.71 26.98 -30.28
CA ASN A 579 -2.90 26.19 -29.99
C ASN A 579 -4.20 26.95 -30.21
N ASP A 580 -5.28 26.24 -30.54
CA ASP A 580 -6.64 26.75 -30.71
C ASP A 580 -7.48 26.69 -29.42
N PHE A 581 -6.92 26.25 -28.31
CA PHE A 581 -7.61 26.03 -27.04
C PHE A 581 -7.52 27.20 -26.05
N GLY A 582 -6.86 28.31 -26.45
CA GLY A 582 -6.71 29.49 -25.61
C GLY A 582 -5.68 29.31 -24.47
N ILE A 583 -4.80 28.33 -24.59
CA ILE A 583 -3.73 28.09 -23.61
C ILE A 583 -2.61 29.09 -23.84
N THR A 584 -2.35 29.93 -22.85
CA THR A 584 -1.36 31.02 -22.93
C THR A 584 -0.23 30.90 -21.91
N LYS A 585 -0.34 29.98 -20.95
CA LYS A 585 0.62 29.80 -19.84
C LYS A 585 0.88 28.34 -19.56
N LEU A 586 2.11 28.05 -19.14
CA LEU A 586 2.51 26.69 -18.71
C LEU A 586 1.63 26.11 -17.59
N SER A 587 1.19 26.95 -16.65
CA SER A 587 0.33 26.53 -15.54
C SER A 587 -1.06 26.01 -15.95
N GLN A 588 -1.48 26.23 -17.19
CA GLN A 588 -2.75 25.76 -17.73
C GLN A 588 -2.63 24.39 -18.42
N LEU A 589 -1.41 23.91 -18.68
CA LEU A 589 -1.20 22.69 -19.46
C LEU A 589 -1.70 21.44 -18.75
N GLY A 590 -1.51 21.34 -17.42
CA GLY A 590 -1.96 20.18 -16.64
C GLY A 590 -3.49 20.04 -16.63
N SER A 591 -4.20 21.13 -16.32
CA SER A 591 -5.67 21.14 -16.36
C SER A 591 -6.21 20.87 -17.77
N HIS A 592 -5.64 21.52 -18.79
CA HIS A 592 -6.01 21.28 -20.19
C HIS A 592 -5.83 19.80 -20.60
N PHE A 593 -4.73 19.17 -20.17
CA PHE A 593 -4.52 17.75 -20.44
C PHE A 593 -5.62 16.89 -19.83
N ILE A 594 -5.94 17.08 -18.54
CA ILE A 594 -6.99 16.33 -17.84
C ILE A 594 -8.34 16.52 -18.54
N GLU A 595 -8.71 17.77 -18.88
CA GLU A 595 -9.95 18.10 -19.59
C GLU A 595 -10.01 17.40 -20.96
N ARG A 596 -8.93 17.41 -21.73
CA ARG A 596 -8.83 16.76 -23.05
C ARG A 596 -8.96 15.24 -22.95
N ILE A 597 -8.31 14.60 -21.95
CA ILE A 597 -8.42 13.15 -21.74
C ILE A 597 -9.82 12.78 -21.24
N ALA A 598 -10.42 13.56 -20.36
CA ALA A 598 -11.78 13.30 -19.86
C ALA A 598 -12.81 13.33 -21.02
N ASN A 599 -12.72 14.30 -21.94
CA ASN A 599 -13.57 14.37 -23.13
C ASN A 599 -13.27 13.22 -24.13
N MET A 600 -12.01 12.76 -24.23
CA MET A 600 -11.65 11.60 -25.03
C MET A 600 -12.33 10.33 -24.48
N LEU A 601 -12.33 10.11 -23.17
CA LEU A 601 -13.03 9.00 -22.53
C LEU A 601 -14.54 9.09 -22.72
N GLU A 602 -15.14 10.27 -22.54
CA GLU A 602 -16.58 10.49 -22.79
C GLU A 602 -16.96 10.12 -24.23
N SER A 603 -16.14 10.46 -25.23
CA SER A 603 -16.36 10.09 -26.62
C SER A 603 -16.34 8.56 -26.86
N MET A 604 -15.81 7.79 -25.90
CA MET A 604 -15.79 6.33 -25.89
C MET A 604 -16.89 5.73 -24.96
N ASP A 605 -17.81 6.51 -24.44
CA ASP A 605 -18.81 6.11 -23.42
C ASP A 605 -18.15 5.58 -22.13
N ILE A 606 -17.03 6.18 -21.70
CA ILE A 606 -16.28 5.83 -20.49
C ILE A 606 -16.27 7.04 -19.55
N GLU A 607 -16.72 6.85 -18.32
CA GLU A 607 -16.67 7.88 -17.28
C GLU A 607 -15.25 8.06 -16.76
N THR A 608 -14.84 9.32 -16.54
CA THR A 608 -13.54 9.65 -16.00
C THR A 608 -13.55 9.56 -14.48
N ALA A 609 -12.52 8.90 -13.91
CA ALA A 609 -12.15 9.01 -12.51
C ALA A 609 -10.72 9.55 -12.39
N ALA A 610 -10.44 10.35 -11.34
CA ALA A 610 -9.09 10.85 -11.05
C ALA A 610 -8.94 11.22 -9.57
N TRP A 611 -7.69 11.46 -9.14
CA TRP A 611 -7.38 11.97 -7.82
C TRP A 611 -7.78 13.44 -7.68
N SER A 612 -8.15 13.82 -6.46
CA SER A 612 -8.75 15.13 -6.17
C SER A 612 -7.83 16.31 -6.40
N ASP A 613 -6.53 16.17 -6.24
CA ASP A 613 -5.56 17.26 -6.43
C ASP A 613 -5.47 17.68 -7.89
N GLY A 614 -5.32 16.74 -8.85
CA GLY A 614 -5.34 17.06 -10.27
C GLY A 614 -6.66 17.67 -10.72
N LEU A 615 -7.79 17.11 -10.28
CA LEU A 615 -9.12 17.62 -10.62
C LEU A 615 -9.40 19.02 -10.07
N SER A 616 -8.78 19.42 -8.97
CA SER A 616 -8.99 20.74 -8.33
C SER A 616 -8.61 21.93 -9.22
N HIS A 617 -7.80 21.69 -10.25
CA HIS A 617 -7.31 22.72 -11.17
C HIS A 617 -8.08 22.80 -12.50
N THR A 618 -9.05 21.88 -12.73
CA THR A 618 -9.83 21.82 -13.98
C THR A 618 -10.97 22.85 -14.01
N ASN A 619 -11.37 23.26 -15.22
CA ASN A 619 -12.56 24.07 -15.41
C ASN A 619 -13.78 23.15 -15.56
N LEU A 620 -14.75 23.28 -14.66
CA LEU A 620 -15.99 22.51 -14.67
C LEU A 620 -16.74 22.52 -16.01
N GLN A 621 -16.67 23.65 -16.73
CA GLN A 621 -17.34 23.80 -18.02
C GLN A 621 -16.71 22.97 -19.15
N ASN A 622 -15.44 22.58 -18.96
CA ASN A 622 -14.68 21.77 -19.92
C ASN A 622 -14.69 20.28 -19.58
N MET A 623 -15.27 19.91 -18.42
CA MET A 623 -15.30 18.52 -17.97
C MET A 623 -16.63 17.84 -18.34
N PRO A 624 -16.64 16.51 -18.54
CA PRO A 624 -17.87 15.75 -18.70
C PRO A 624 -18.83 15.94 -17.53
N ALA A 625 -20.12 15.66 -17.75
CA ALA A 625 -21.15 15.78 -16.71
C ALA A 625 -20.94 14.80 -15.55
N VAL A 626 -20.37 13.63 -15.82
CA VAL A 626 -20.11 12.58 -14.82
C VAL A 626 -18.60 12.41 -14.62
N VAL A 627 -18.10 12.87 -13.47
CA VAL A 627 -16.69 12.72 -13.06
C VAL A 627 -16.64 12.10 -11.67
N GLN A 628 -15.80 11.10 -11.47
CA GLN A 628 -15.48 10.58 -10.14
C GLN A 628 -14.22 11.24 -9.60
N ALA A 629 -14.31 11.87 -8.44
CA ALA A 629 -13.19 12.41 -7.69
C ALA A 629 -12.84 11.52 -6.51
N ASN A 630 -11.64 10.92 -6.51
CA ASN A 630 -11.12 10.21 -5.34
C ASN A 630 -10.46 11.24 -4.41
N SER A 631 -11.11 11.55 -3.30
CA SER A 631 -10.63 12.54 -2.34
C SER A 631 -9.69 11.90 -1.31
N TRP A 632 -8.42 12.30 -1.31
CA TRP A 632 -7.36 11.75 -0.45
C TRP A 632 -6.71 12.79 0.49
N GLY A 633 -7.41 13.91 0.73
CA GLY A 633 -6.97 14.90 1.71
C GLY A 633 -6.94 14.35 3.13
N LEU A 634 -5.88 14.66 3.90
CA LEU A 634 -5.74 14.30 5.30
C LEU A 634 -6.75 15.08 6.16
N LEU A 635 -7.54 14.38 6.97
CA LEU A 635 -8.58 14.99 7.82
C LEU A 635 -7.99 15.96 8.84
N MET A 636 -6.82 15.65 9.40
CA MET A 636 -6.09 16.53 10.32
C MET A 636 -5.66 17.86 9.68
N TRP A 637 -5.66 17.97 8.35
CA TRP A 637 -5.36 19.18 7.57
C TRP A 637 -6.59 19.71 6.84
N ASN A 638 -7.78 19.46 7.36
CA ASN A 638 -9.06 19.84 6.76
C ASN A 638 -9.31 19.23 5.36
N GLY A 639 -8.80 18.04 5.09
CA GLY A 639 -8.98 17.35 3.80
C GLY A 639 -10.44 17.06 3.42
N HIS A 640 -11.39 17.18 4.37
CA HIS A 640 -12.83 17.12 4.11
C HIS A 640 -13.32 18.27 3.21
N GLN A 641 -12.69 19.45 3.26
CA GLN A 641 -13.15 20.63 2.53
C GLN A 641 -13.16 20.43 1.01
N LEU A 642 -12.12 19.78 0.45
CA LEU A 642 -12.06 19.48 -0.98
C LEU A 642 -13.10 18.42 -1.38
N ALA A 643 -13.32 17.41 -0.52
CA ALA A 643 -14.39 16.43 -0.73
C ALA A 643 -15.76 17.11 -0.79
N HIS A 644 -16.05 18.01 0.16
CA HIS A 644 -17.32 18.78 0.21
C HIS A 644 -17.47 19.69 -1.01
N GLN A 645 -16.37 20.34 -1.46
CA GLN A 645 -16.39 21.17 -2.66
C GLN A 645 -16.86 20.36 -3.88
N PHE A 646 -16.27 19.19 -4.14
CA PHE A 646 -16.63 18.36 -5.29
C PHE A 646 -18.06 17.81 -5.19
N VAL A 647 -18.48 17.37 -3.99
CA VAL A 647 -19.89 16.94 -3.75
C VAL A 647 -20.86 18.10 -4.04
N ASN A 648 -20.52 19.33 -3.63
CA ASN A 648 -21.33 20.51 -3.88
C ASN A 648 -21.40 20.90 -5.37
N GLN A 649 -20.38 20.49 -6.14
CA GLN A 649 -20.32 20.64 -7.61
C GLN A 649 -20.99 19.49 -8.39
N ASP A 650 -21.70 18.58 -7.70
CA ASP A 650 -22.38 17.40 -8.26
C ASP A 650 -21.44 16.31 -8.82
N TRP A 651 -20.18 16.32 -8.47
CA TRP A 651 -19.26 15.25 -8.81
C TRP A 651 -19.43 14.04 -7.90
N GLN A 652 -19.11 12.87 -8.44
CA GLN A 652 -19.17 11.59 -7.71
C GLN A 652 -17.91 11.42 -6.83
N VAL A 653 -18.01 11.77 -5.54
CA VAL A 653 -16.88 11.73 -4.63
C VAL A 653 -16.73 10.37 -3.97
N VAL A 654 -15.55 9.77 -4.08
CA VAL A 654 -15.14 8.56 -3.37
C VAL A 654 -14.08 8.93 -2.35
N LEU A 655 -14.35 8.66 -1.08
CA LEU A 655 -13.42 8.96 0.00
C LEU A 655 -12.24 7.97 0.01
N SER A 656 -11.04 8.51 0.04
CA SER A 656 -9.76 7.79 0.00
C SER A 656 -8.78 8.33 1.03
N ASN A 657 -9.26 8.80 2.20
CA ASN A 657 -8.47 9.55 3.18
C ASN A 657 -7.32 8.73 3.78
N PRO A 658 -6.06 9.18 3.69
CA PRO A 658 -4.89 8.44 4.19
C PRO A 658 -4.88 8.24 5.70
N ASP A 659 -5.58 9.10 6.46
CA ASP A 659 -5.69 8.93 7.91
C ASP A 659 -6.23 7.56 8.33
N VAL A 660 -7.02 6.89 7.47
CA VAL A 660 -7.81 5.71 7.86
C VAL A 660 -7.96 4.66 6.76
N LEU A 661 -7.81 5.01 5.48
CA LEU A 661 -8.11 4.13 4.34
C LEU A 661 -6.87 3.63 3.59
N TYR A 662 -5.64 4.05 3.97
CA TYR A 662 -4.39 3.57 3.38
C TYR A 662 -3.89 2.33 4.14
N PHE A 663 -4.07 1.17 3.52
CA PHE A 663 -3.74 -0.12 4.13
C PHE A 663 -2.27 -0.53 3.96
N ASP A 664 -1.51 0.23 3.19
CA ASP A 664 -0.05 0.17 3.18
C ASP A 664 0.58 0.74 4.46
N PHE A 665 -0.16 1.50 5.28
CA PHE A 665 0.32 1.98 6.58
C PHE A 665 0.31 0.89 7.65
N PRO A 666 1.18 0.99 8.69
CA PRO A 666 1.29 -0.03 9.72
C PRO A 666 -0.01 -0.21 10.51
N TYR A 667 -0.25 -1.42 11.00
CA TYR A 667 -1.34 -1.66 11.95
C TYR A 667 -1.12 -0.99 13.30
N GLU A 668 0.14 -0.95 13.75
CA GLU A 668 0.51 -0.50 15.08
C GLU A 668 1.72 0.45 15.00
N ALA A 669 1.80 1.37 15.95
CA ALA A 669 2.96 2.25 16.09
C ALA A 669 4.16 1.48 16.67
N ASP A 670 4.80 0.65 15.85
CA ASP A 670 6.01 -0.11 16.17
C ASP A 670 6.94 -0.14 14.95
N PRO A 671 8.26 0.08 15.09
CA PRO A 671 9.20 0.07 13.96
C PRO A 671 9.24 -1.23 13.16
N LYS A 672 8.85 -2.35 13.77
CA LYS A 672 8.79 -3.67 13.13
C LYS A 672 7.47 -3.96 12.42
N GLU A 673 6.48 -3.09 12.58
CA GLU A 673 5.22 -3.23 11.85
C GLU A 673 5.40 -2.64 10.44
N PRO A 674 5.20 -3.44 9.37
CA PRO A 674 5.51 -2.99 8.02
C PRO A 674 4.52 -1.95 7.51
N GLY A 675 5.02 -0.91 6.87
CA GLY A 675 4.20 0.10 6.21
C GLY A 675 4.80 1.49 6.24
N TYR A 676 4.30 2.37 5.35
CA TYR A 676 4.58 3.80 5.36
C TYR A 676 3.74 4.52 6.42
N TYR A 677 4.14 5.75 6.78
CA TYR A 677 3.57 6.47 7.92
C TYR A 677 3.43 7.98 7.67
N TRP A 678 3.51 8.42 6.42
CA TRP A 678 3.49 9.86 6.11
C TRP A 678 2.17 10.55 6.50
N GLY A 679 1.04 9.88 6.34
CA GLY A 679 -0.29 10.43 6.68
C GLY A 679 -0.86 9.96 8.03
N SER A 680 -0.43 8.80 8.53
CA SER A 680 -0.84 8.27 9.84
C SER A 680 0.24 7.37 10.41
N ARG A 681 0.51 7.44 11.71
CA ARG A 681 1.50 6.56 12.32
C ARG A 681 1.04 5.10 12.39
N HIS A 682 -0.26 4.87 12.46
CA HIS A 682 -0.85 3.54 12.40
C HIS A 682 -2.32 3.59 11.97
N ILE A 683 -2.76 2.53 11.29
CA ILE A 683 -4.16 2.31 10.91
C ILE A 683 -4.52 0.87 11.28
N ASN A 684 -5.09 0.67 12.47
CA ASN A 684 -5.53 -0.66 12.88
C ASN A 684 -7.00 -0.91 12.48
N THR A 685 -7.47 -2.13 12.67
CA THR A 685 -8.83 -2.56 12.30
C THR A 685 -9.91 -1.75 13.02
N GLU A 686 -9.65 -1.35 14.27
CA GLU A 686 -10.57 -0.53 15.06
C GLU A 686 -10.70 0.89 14.51
N LYS A 687 -9.58 1.52 14.12
CA LYS A 687 -9.60 2.87 13.51
C LYS A 687 -10.44 2.89 12.24
N VAL A 688 -10.30 1.88 11.38
CA VAL A 688 -11.14 1.72 10.17
C VAL A 688 -12.62 1.51 10.56
N PHE A 689 -12.90 0.70 11.59
CA PHE A 689 -14.27 0.52 12.11
C PHE A 689 -14.87 1.82 12.64
N GLN A 690 -14.07 2.71 13.23
CA GLN A 690 -14.49 4.00 13.81
C GLN A 690 -14.74 5.09 12.75
N PHE A 691 -14.47 4.85 11.48
CA PHE A 691 -14.63 5.83 10.42
C PHE A 691 -16.11 6.21 10.22
N MET A 692 -16.39 7.52 10.13
CA MET A 692 -17.71 8.11 9.87
C MET A 692 -17.70 8.84 8.52
N PRO A 693 -17.92 8.14 7.39
CA PRO A 693 -17.84 8.75 6.06
C PRO A 693 -18.87 9.86 5.83
N ASP A 694 -20.03 9.81 6.51
CA ASP A 694 -21.09 10.82 6.40
C ASP A 694 -20.77 12.12 7.18
N ASN A 695 -19.74 12.13 8.04
CA ASN A 695 -19.35 13.31 8.81
C ASN A 695 -17.84 13.31 9.08
N LEU A 696 -17.07 13.65 8.07
CA LEU A 696 -15.60 13.63 8.12
C LEU A 696 -15.00 14.55 9.22
N PRO A 697 -15.43 15.83 9.37
CA PRO A 697 -14.81 16.71 10.33
C PRO A 697 -15.03 16.29 11.80
N ALA A 698 -16.08 15.51 12.10
CA ALA A 698 -16.36 15.05 13.46
C ALA A 698 -15.28 14.15 14.06
N HIS A 699 -14.37 13.59 13.24
CA HIS A 699 -13.25 12.80 13.74
C HIS A 699 -12.28 13.60 14.61
N ALA A 700 -12.20 14.93 14.46
CA ALA A 700 -11.38 15.80 15.32
C ALA A 700 -11.78 15.74 16.80
N GLU A 701 -12.96 15.20 17.14
CA GLU A 701 -13.39 15.07 18.54
C GLU A 701 -12.73 13.88 19.27
N PHE A 702 -12.24 12.86 18.52
CA PHE A 702 -11.70 11.65 19.15
C PHE A 702 -10.50 11.01 18.45
N TRP A 703 -10.09 11.50 17.25
CA TRP A 703 -8.83 11.12 16.63
C TRP A 703 -7.74 12.16 16.92
N LEU A 704 -6.51 11.71 16.77
CA LEU A 704 -5.29 12.50 16.86
C LEU A 704 -4.63 12.59 15.48
N ASP A 705 -3.74 13.58 15.32
CA ASP A 705 -2.91 13.68 14.12
C ASP A 705 -1.82 12.59 14.07
N ARG A 706 -0.95 12.65 13.06
CA ARG A 706 0.12 11.66 12.86
C ARG A 706 1.23 11.70 13.94
N GLU A 707 1.22 12.66 14.85
CA GLU A 707 2.14 12.81 15.97
C GLU A 707 1.43 12.70 17.33
N ASP A 708 0.22 12.16 17.35
CA ASP A 708 -0.65 12.03 18.51
C ASP A 708 -0.99 13.37 19.19
N ASN A 709 -1.07 14.46 18.41
CA ASN A 709 -1.57 15.75 18.86
C ASN A 709 -3.05 15.92 18.51
N LEU A 710 -3.74 16.76 19.28
CA LEU A 710 -5.10 17.20 18.98
C LEU A 710 -5.10 18.10 17.76
N TYR A 711 -6.15 18.02 16.94
CA TYR A 711 -6.36 18.91 15.81
C TYR A 711 -7.79 19.47 15.76
N VAL A 712 -8.00 20.47 14.95
CA VAL A 712 -9.29 21.13 14.74
C VAL A 712 -9.70 20.95 13.29
N ALA A 713 -10.94 20.53 13.06
CA ALA A 713 -11.54 20.47 11.73
C ALA A 713 -12.59 21.57 11.60
N ASP A 714 -12.32 22.52 10.69
CA ASP A 714 -13.20 23.66 10.46
C ASP A 714 -14.02 23.45 9.19
N ASP A 715 -15.29 23.18 9.36
CA ASP A 715 -16.27 22.95 8.30
C ASP A 715 -17.24 24.13 8.13
N THR A 716 -16.78 25.35 8.35
CA THR A 716 -17.59 26.55 8.18
C THR A 716 -17.38 27.17 6.78
N LEU A 717 -18.36 27.99 6.35
CA LEU A 717 -18.22 28.79 5.13
C LEU A 717 -17.07 29.77 5.28
N LYS A 718 -16.12 29.72 4.35
CA LYS A 718 -15.01 30.69 4.25
C LYS A 718 -14.95 31.28 2.86
N LEU A 719 -14.66 32.57 2.80
CA LEU A 719 -14.41 33.29 1.56
C LEU A 719 -12.92 33.63 1.43
N ASP A 720 -12.45 33.75 0.20
CA ASP A 720 -11.14 34.31 -0.12
C ASP A 720 -11.16 35.86 -0.08
N GLU A 721 -10.03 36.49 -0.29
CA GLU A 721 -9.90 37.98 -0.32
C GLU A 721 -10.73 38.62 -1.43
N ALA A 722 -11.09 37.89 -2.48
CA ALA A 722 -11.91 38.35 -3.59
C ALA A 722 -13.42 38.11 -3.36
N GLY A 723 -13.79 37.47 -2.24
CA GLY A 723 -15.17 37.13 -1.88
C GLY A 723 -15.69 35.80 -2.49
N ASN A 724 -14.82 35.01 -3.11
CA ASN A 724 -15.23 33.69 -3.61
C ASN A 724 -15.23 32.65 -2.48
N ILE A 725 -16.03 31.60 -2.63
CA ILE A 725 -16.08 30.50 -1.66
C ILE A 725 -14.73 29.75 -1.69
N LYS A 726 -14.01 29.79 -0.58
CA LYS A 726 -12.79 29.01 -0.34
C LYS A 726 -13.11 27.62 0.21
N SER A 727 -14.05 27.51 1.14
CA SER A 727 -14.60 26.28 1.67
C SER A 727 -16.05 26.48 2.09
N ALA A 728 -16.86 25.42 2.00
CA ALA A 728 -18.23 25.43 2.45
C ALA A 728 -18.63 24.05 2.99
N PRO A 729 -19.58 23.98 3.92
CA PRO A 729 -20.21 22.74 4.33
C PRO A 729 -20.90 22.04 3.16
N LEU A 730 -21.25 20.76 3.35
CA LEU A 730 -22.08 20.06 2.38
C LEU A 730 -23.45 20.74 2.21
N THR A 731 -23.89 20.87 0.98
CA THR A 731 -25.26 21.29 0.68
C THR A 731 -26.23 20.20 1.12
N ALA A 732 -27.38 20.60 1.66
CA ALA A 732 -28.39 19.65 2.13
C ALA A 732 -28.78 18.64 1.03
N ASN A 733 -28.93 17.37 1.41
CA ASN A 733 -29.25 16.23 0.52
C ASN A 733 -28.13 15.83 -0.44
N LYS A 734 -26.93 16.45 -0.40
CA LYS A 734 -25.77 15.99 -1.14
C LYS A 734 -24.92 15.07 -0.26
N HIS A 735 -24.29 14.05 -0.86
CA HIS A 735 -23.52 13.03 -0.15
C HIS A 735 -22.43 12.44 -1.04
N VAL A 736 -21.47 11.80 -0.44
CA VAL A 736 -20.41 11.07 -1.15
C VAL A 736 -20.96 9.82 -1.83
N LEU A 737 -20.34 9.39 -2.93
CA LEU A 737 -20.71 8.16 -3.64
C LEU A 737 -20.35 6.90 -2.83
N GLY A 738 -19.27 6.98 -2.06
CA GLY A 738 -18.81 5.88 -1.22
C GLY A 738 -17.37 6.01 -0.73
N ILE A 739 -16.78 4.87 -0.36
CA ILE A 739 -15.44 4.80 0.22
C ILE A 739 -14.58 3.75 -0.49
N GLN A 740 -13.27 4.00 -0.53
CA GLN A 740 -12.27 3.10 -1.10
C GLN A 740 -11.07 2.99 -0.16
N GLY A 741 -10.71 1.76 0.22
CA GLY A 741 -9.41 1.50 0.84
C GLY A 741 -8.30 1.47 -0.22
N GLN A 742 -7.06 1.79 0.15
CA GLN A 742 -5.90 1.79 -0.73
C GLN A 742 -4.85 0.83 -0.20
N LEU A 743 -4.29 -0.01 -1.07
CA LEU A 743 -3.10 -0.80 -0.80
C LEU A 743 -2.03 -0.41 -1.82
N TRP A 744 -1.24 0.61 -1.50
CA TRP A 744 -0.03 0.95 -2.25
C TRP A 744 1.06 -0.08 -1.98
N SER A 745 1.99 -0.26 -2.91
CA SER A 745 2.85 -1.45 -2.86
C SER A 745 4.35 -1.19 -2.90
N GLU A 746 4.83 0.03 -2.71
CA GLU A 746 6.26 0.37 -2.74
C GLU A 746 7.09 -0.51 -1.78
N ASN A 747 6.63 -0.69 -0.54
CA ASN A 747 7.24 -1.58 0.45
C ASN A 747 6.43 -2.86 0.72
N THR A 748 5.52 -3.23 -0.19
CA THR A 748 4.70 -4.44 -0.12
C THR A 748 5.15 -5.42 -1.20
N ARG A 749 6.26 -6.16 -0.96
CA ARG A 749 6.93 -6.96 -1.99
C ARG A 749 6.36 -8.36 -2.22
N THR A 750 5.68 -8.96 -1.23
CA THR A 750 5.15 -10.33 -1.31
C THR A 750 3.63 -10.37 -1.23
N ASN A 751 3.00 -11.44 -1.76
CA ASN A 751 1.56 -11.66 -1.64
C ASN A 751 1.12 -11.81 -0.17
N ASN A 752 1.94 -12.50 0.66
CA ASN A 752 1.66 -12.64 2.10
C ASN A 752 1.66 -11.28 2.80
N MET A 753 2.59 -10.38 2.47
CA MET A 753 2.61 -9.03 3.03
C MET A 753 1.36 -8.24 2.62
N ALA A 754 0.92 -8.36 1.35
CA ALA A 754 -0.29 -7.71 0.86
C ALA A 754 -1.55 -8.23 1.60
N GLU A 755 -1.70 -9.55 1.74
CA GLU A 755 -2.79 -10.15 2.50
C GLU A 755 -2.75 -9.76 3.99
N TYR A 756 -1.56 -9.76 4.60
CA TYR A 756 -1.35 -9.28 5.98
C TYR A 756 -1.83 -7.83 6.16
N LYS A 757 -1.48 -6.94 5.22
CA LYS A 757 -1.89 -5.53 5.26
C LYS A 757 -3.39 -5.34 5.01
N LEU A 758 -4.01 -6.18 4.18
CA LEU A 758 -5.45 -6.12 3.89
C LEU A 758 -6.31 -6.68 5.04
N PHE A 759 -5.94 -7.81 5.62
CA PHE A 759 -6.81 -8.54 6.55
C PHE A 759 -6.32 -8.48 7.99
N PRO A 760 -7.21 -8.12 8.97
CA PRO A 760 -8.67 -8.03 8.85
C PRO A 760 -9.23 -6.64 8.52
N ARG A 761 -8.41 -5.60 8.19
CA ARG A 761 -8.89 -4.21 7.94
C ARG A 761 -9.96 -4.14 6.84
N LEU A 762 -9.86 -4.99 5.81
CA LEU A 762 -10.85 -5.08 4.72
C LEU A 762 -12.27 -5.36 5.25
N LEU A 763 -12.42 -6.14 6.33
CA LEU A 763 -13.71 -6.43 6.92
C LEU A 763 -14.31 -5.18 7.59
N SER A 764 -13.49 -4.35 8.24
CA SER A 764 -13.92 -3.06 8.80
C SER A 764 -14.28 -2.05 7.71
N LEU A 765 -13.52 -2.02 6.62
CA LEU A 765 -13.87 -1.22 5.45
C LEU A 765 -15.23 -1.63 4.89
N ALA A 766 -15.44 -2.93 4.69
CA ALA A 766 -16.71 -3.48 4.20
C ALA A 766 -17.88 -3.15 5.14
N GLU A 767 -17.66 -3.22 6.45
CA GLU A 767 -18.64 -2.82 7.47
C GLU A 767 -19.03 -1.34 7.31
N ARG A 768 -18.06 -0.44 7.15
CA ARG A 768 -18.36 1.01 6.98
C ARG A 768 -18.95 1.35 5.62
N ALA A 769 -18.53 0.63 4.57
CA ALA A 769 -19.06 0.84 3.23
C ALA A 769 -20.49 0.33 3.04
N TRP A 770 -20.89 -0.71 3.77
CA TRP A 770 -22.20 -1.35 3.66
C TRP A 770 -23.21 -0.82 4.68
N HIS A 771 -22.80 -0.60 5.94
CA HIS A 771 -23.67 -0.31 7.07
C HIS A 771 -23.41 1.07 7.66
N LYS A 772 -24.47 1.89 7.78
CA LYS A 772 -24.41 3.16 8.52
C LYS A 772 -24.31 2.88 10.01
N ALA A 773 -23.27 3.41 10.65
CA ALA A 773 -23.07 3.19 12.08
C ALA A 773 -24.13 3.91 12.93
N SER A 774 -24.75 3.17 13.86
CA SER A 774 -25.73 3.72 14.78
C SER A 774 -25.17 4.74 15.80
N TRP A 775 -23.86 4.82 15.92
CA TRP A 775 -23.11 5.76 16.77
C TRP A 775 -22.54 6.97 16.00
N SER A 776 -22.82 7.09 14.70
CA SER A 776 -22.37 8.22 13.88
C SER A 776 -23.01 9.54 14.33
N VAL A 777 -22.21 10.60 14.36
CA VAL A 777 -22.70 11.97 14.60
C VAL A 777 -23.43 12.45 13.35
N PRO A 778 -24.68 12.93 13.45
CA PRO A 778 -25.34 13.56 12.30
C PRO A 778 -24.55 14.76 11.78
N TYR A 779 -24.51 14.91 10.45
CA TYR A 779 -23.81 16.03 9.83
C TYR A 779 -24.57 17.35 10.02
N ASP A 780 -23.86 18.44 10.32
CA ASP A 780 -24.42 19.79 10.49
C ASP A 780 -24.24 20.62 9.21
N TYR A 781 -25.28 20.69 8.39
CA TYR A 781 -25.27 21.41 7.11
C TYR A 781 -25.13 22.95 7.23
N ASN A 782 -25.22 23.52 8.45
CA ASN A 782 -24.93 24.93 8.69
C ASN A 782 -23.44 25.22 8.89
N GLY A 783 -22.64 24.15 8.98
CA GLY A 783 -21.23 24.22 9.27
C GLY A 783 -20.90 24.32 10.77
N PHE A 784 -19.81 23.65 11.15
CA PHE A 784 -19.38 23.59 12.55
C PHE A 784 -17.87 23.42 12.63
N VAL A 785 -17.27 23.91 13.75
CA VAL A 785 -15.86 23.71 14.05
C VAL A 785 -15.73 22.57 15.07
N TYR A 786 -15.17 21.45 14.62
CA TYR A 786 -15.00 20.25 15.45
C TYR A 786 -13.63 20.23 16.13
N SER A 787 -13.60 19.87 17.38
CA SER A 787 -12.40 19.68 18.19
C SER A 787 -12.72 18.74 19.36
N GLN A 788 -11.73 18.31 20.12
CA GLN A 788 -11.96 17.47 21.32
C GLN A 788 -12.99 18.08 22.32
N ASN A 789 -13.19 19.39 22.28
CA ASN A 789 -14.09 20.09 23.21
C ASN A 789 -15.48 20.38 22.61
N SER A 790 -15.81 19.86 21.45
CA SER A 790 -17.06 20.18 20.74
C SER A 790 -18.29 19.45 21.29
N ASP A 791 -18.09 18.33 21.99
CA ASP A 791 -19.13 17.51 22.65
C ASP A 791 -20.27 16.99 21.72
N ARG A 792 -20.05 16.96 20.39
CA ARG A 792 -20.99 16.36 19.43
C ARG A 792 -20.92 14.83 19.48
N PHE A 793 -19.71 14.27 19.63
CA PHE A 793 -19.50 12.85 19.88
C PHE A 793 -19.62 12.55 21.37
N THR A 794 -20.85 12.42 21.83
CA THR A 794 -21.19 12.33 23.25
C THR A 794 -20.65 11.05 23.92
N LYS A 795 -20.60 11.03 25.23
CA LYS A 795 -20.26 9.83 26.03
C LYS A 795 -21.12 8.62 25.68
N GLN A 796 -22.42 8.82 25.38
CA GLN A 796 -23.33 7.75 24.98
C GLN A 796 -22.94 7.17 23.63
N LEU A 797 -22.59 8.01 22.65
CA LEU A 797 -22.11 7.55 21.33
C LEU A 797 -20.77 6.81 21.47
N THR A 798 -19.88 7.28 22.33
CA THR A 798 -18.61 6.58 22.65
C THR A 798 -18.88 5.17 23.20
N GLN A 799 -19.75 5.04 24.21
CA GLN A 799 -20.10 3.75 24.80
C GLN A 799 -20.77 2.81 23.76
N LEU A 800 -21.66 3.36 22.92
CA LEU A 800 -22.32 2.58 21.86
C LEU A 800 -21.30 2.10 20.82
N ARG A 801 -20.39 2.97 20.38
CA ARG A 801 -19.31 2.61 19.46
C ARG A 801 -18.44 1.48 20.03
N ASP A 802 -18.02 1.61 21.29
CA ASP A 802 -17.14 0.63 21.95
C ASP A 802 -17.86 -0.72 22.14
N LEU A 803 -19.16 -0.72 22.46
CA LEU A 803 -19.97 -1.95 22.51
C LEU A 803 -20.09 -2.61 21.13
N LYS A 804 -20.32 -1.82 20.07
CA LYS A 804 -20.39 -2.34 18.70
C LYS A 804 -19.05 -2.87 18.23
N TRP A 805 -17.95 -2.20 18.59
CA TRP A 805 -16.59 -2.71 18.33
C TRP A 805 -16.34 -4.04 19.05
N GLN A 806 -16.70 -4.19 20.33
CA GLN A 806 -16.56 -5.45 21.06
C GLN A 806 -17.31 -6.59 20.37
N THR A 807 -18.53 -6.34 19.91
CA THR A 807 -19.32 -7.35 19.16
C THR A 807 -18.67 -7.70 17.83
N PHE A 808 -18.21 -6.69 17.09
CA PHE A 808 -17.54 -6.88 15.80
C PHE A 808 -16.20 -7.65 15.95
N SER A 809 -15.35 -7.24 16.88
CA SER A 809 -14.06 -7.89 17.16
C SER A 809 -14.24 -9.34 17.64
N ALA A 810 -15.27 -9.60 18.45
CA ALA A 810 -15.62 -10.96 18.86
C ALA A 810 -16.08 -11.82 17.67
N THR A 811 -16.84 -11.26 16.74
CA THR A 811 -17.28 -11.93 15.51
C THR A 811 -16.08 -12.25 14.61
N LEU A 812 -15.16 -11.30 14.45
CA LEU A 812 -13.89 -11.54 13.76
C LEU A 812 -13.15 -12.74 14.37
N GLY A 813 -12.94 -12.70 15.68
CA GLY A 813 -12.16 -13.69 16.41
C GLY A 813 -12.75 -15.10 16.39
N LEU A 814 -14.06 -15.20 16.60
CA LEU A 814 -14.74 -16.51 16.81
C LEU A 814 -15.34 -17.12 15.53
N LYS A 815 -15.44 -16.33 14.44
CA LYS A 815 -16.06 -16.81 13.20
C LYS A 815 -15.23 -16.50 11.96
N GLU A 816 -14.83 -15.23 11.75
CA GLU A 816 -14.31 -14.81 10.45
C GLU A 816 -12.86 -15.24 10.21
N PHE A 817 -11.99 -15.23 11.25
CA PHE A 817 -10.61 -15.71 11.07
C PHE A 817 -10.54 -17.19 10.68
N ALA A 818 -11.44 -18.03 11.21
CA ALA A 818 -11.52 -19.43 10.81
C ALA A 818 -11.91 -19.61 9.33
N LYS A 819 -12.77 -18.72 8.79
CA LYS A 819 -13.14 -18.70 7.36
C LYS A 819 -11.97 -18.22 6.50
N LEU A 820 -11.29 -17.12 6.90
CA LEU A 820 -10.10 -16.63 6.22
C LEU A 820 -9.00 -17.72 6.16
N GLU A 821 -8.82 -18.49 7.24
CA GLU A 821 -7.87 -19.60 7.30
C GLU A 821 -8.30 -20.74 6.35
N ALA A 822 -9.59 -21.13 6.34
CA ALA A 822 -10.13 -22.13 5.43
C ALA A 822 -10.03 -21.73 3.94
N GLU A 823 -10.01 -20.42 3.65
CA GLU A 823 -9.84 -19.83 2.30
C GLU A 823 -8.37 -19.50 1.98
N ASN A 824 -7.42 -19.92 2.83
CA ASN A 824 -5.96 -19.70 2.69
C ASN A 824 -5.56 -18.23 2.58
N ILE A 825 -6.20 -17.35 3.33
CA ILE A 825 -5.83 -15.93 3.43
C ILE A 825 -4.76 -15.74 4.51
N HIS A 826 -3.68 -15.04 4.16
CA HIS A 826 -2.59 -14.74 5.07
C HIS A 826 -2.91 -13.47 5.90
N PHE A 827 -3.93 -13.52 6.75
CA PHE A 827 -4.34 -12.40 7.60
C PHE A 827 -3.34 -12.13 8.74
N ARG A 828 -3.35 -10.90 9.25
CA ARG A 828 -2.56 -10.48 10.41
C ARG A 828 -3.05 -11.17 11.68
N ILE A 829 -2.16 -11.87 12.37
CA ILE A 829 -2.39 -12.40 13.72
C ILE A 829 -2.03 -11.29 14.73
N PRO A 830 -2.91 -10.96 15.70
CA PRO A 830 -2.68 -9.87 16.62
C PRO A 830 -1.48 -10.11 17.52
N ASN A 831 -0.75 -9.04 17.86
CA ASN A 831 0.29 -9.10 18.86
C ASN A 831 -0.33 -9.30 20.25
N VAL A 832 0.34 -10.06 21.11
CA VAL A 832 -0.09 -10.34 22.49
C VAL A 832 0.21 -9.12 23.37
N GLY A 833 -0.81 -8.66 24.09
CA GLY A 833 -0.62 -7.77 25.22
C GLY A 833 -0.19 -8.57 26.45
N ALA A 834 0.86 -8.16 27.15
CA ALA A 834 1.34 -8.88 28.32
C ALA A 834 2.10 -7.99 29.30
N GLN A 835 2.03 -8.32 30.60
CA GLN A 835 2.80 -7.67 31.66
C GLN A 835 3.18 -8.67 32.74
N ILE A 836 4.27 -8.41 33.45
CA ILE A 836 4.68 -9.18 34.63
C ILE A 836 4.47 -8.32 35.89
N VAL A 837 3.61 -8.79 36.80
CA VAL A 837 3.32 -8.10 38.06
C VAL A 837 3.58 -9.09 39.20
N LYS A 838 4.47 -8.73 40.15
CA LYS A 838 4.88 -9.60 41.28
C LYS A 838 5.26 -11.01 40.79
N SER A 839 6.16 -11.08 39.79
CA SER A 839 6.61 -12.32 39.14
C SER A 839 5.45 -13.19 38.59
N THR A 840 4.36 -12.59 38.17
CA THR A 840 3.24 -13.29 37.52
C THR A 840 3.01 -12.65 36.16
N LEU A 841 3.07 -13.47 35.11
CA LEU A 841 2.73 -13.08 33.73
C LEU A 841 1.22 -13.03 33.58
N PHE A 842 0.72 -11.91 33.08
CA PHE A 842 -0.65 -11.70 32.61
C PHE A 842 -0.61 -11.40 31.12
N ALA A 843 -1.46 -12.04 30.32
CA ALA A 843 -1.51 -11.85 28.88
C ALA A 843 -2.95 -11.80 28.35
N ASN A 844 -3.16 -11.00 27.28
CA ASN A 844 -4.47 -10.87 26.62
C ASN A 844 -4.30 -10.57 25.11
N LEU A 845 -5.42 -10.56 24.38
CA LEU A 845 -5.48 -10.31 22.95
C LEU A 845 -6.62 -9.35 22.62
N ALA A 846 -6.47 -8.63 21.49
CA ALA A 846 -7.50 -7.73 20.96
C ALA A 846 -8.73 -8.49 20.42
N TYR A 847 -8.56 -9.77 20.04
CA TYR A 847 -9.63 -10.62 19.51
C TYR A 847 -9.67 -11.94 20.27
N PRO A 848 -10.85 -12.46 20.62
CA PRO A 848 -10.97 -13.83 21.11
C PRO A 848 -10.69 -14.83 19.97
N GLY A 849 -10.51 -16.09 20.29
CA GLY A 849 -10.35 -17.15 19.28
C GLY A 849 -8.92 -17.39 18.79
N PHE A 850 -7.94 -16.72 19.37
CA PHE A 850 -6.52 -17.08 19.24
C PHE A 850 -6.00 -17.69 20.54
N LEU A 851 -4.96 -18.51 20.43
CA LEU A 851 -4.23 -19.05 21.56
C LEU A 851 -3.00 -18.19 21.83
N ILE A 852 -2.57 -18.15 23.11
CA ILE A 852 -1.35 -17.43 23.51
C ILE A 852 -0.31 -18.48 23.94
N GLU A 853 0.92 -18.28 23.50
CA GLU A 853 2.09 -19.00 23.95
C GLU A 853 3.10 -18.07 24.62
N TYR A 854 3.87 -18.63 25.55
CA TYR A 854 4.99 -17.92 26.18
C TYR A 854 6.22 -18.82 26.31
N LYS A 855 7.41 -18.22 26.40
CA LYS A 855 8.66 -18.90 26.71
C LYS A 855 9.65 -17.97 27.40
N THR A 856 10.61 -18.52 28.17
CA THR A 856 11.84 -17.83 28.56
C THR A 856 12.77 -17.70 27.37
N VAL A 857 13.86 -16.92 27.49
CA VAL A 857 14.81 -16.68 26.38
C VAL A 857 15.30 -18.00 25.79
N ASP A 858 15.73 -18.95 26.63
CA ASP A 858 16.27 -20.24 26.21
C ASP A 858 15.25 -21.39 26.30
N GLY A 859 13.98 -21.07 26.60
CA GLY A 859 12.93 -22.07 26.82
C GLY A 859 12.16 -22.44 25.54
N GLN A 860 11.37 -23.52 25.67
CA GLN A 860 10.40 -23.95 24.66
C GLN A 860 9.09 -23.19 24.83
N TRP A 861 8.34 -23.01 23.71
CA TRP A 861 7.01 -22.43 23.73
C TRP A 861 6.02 -23.29 24.53
N SER A 862 5.28 -22.67 25.43
CA SER A 862 4.24 -23.28 26.28
C SER A 862 2.93 -22.52 26.16
N ASP A 863 1.80 -23.23 26.17
CA ASP A 863 0.47 -22.59 26.13
C ASP A 863 0.22 -21.76 27.40
N TYR A 864 -0.25 -20.53 27.20
CA TYR A 864 -0.74 -19.66 28.27
C TYR A 864 -2.26 -19.84 28.43
N LYS A 865 -2.70 -20.41 29.54
CA LYS A 865 -4.13 -20.64 29.82
C LYS A 865 -4.67 -19.77 30.96
N GLN A 866 -3.77 -19.36 31.86
CA GLN A 866 -4.08 -18.54 33.03
C GLN A 866 -2.81 -17.82 33.52
N PRO A 867 -2.91 -16.82 34.39
CA PRO A 867 -1.71 -16.17 34.94
C PRO A 867 -0.71 -17.17 35.51
N VAL A 868 0.57 -17.05 35.10
CA VAL A 868 1.63 -18.00 35.43
C VAL A 868 2.81 -17.31 36.09
N LYS A 869 3.44 -17.97 37.10
CA LYS A 869 4.65 -17.48 37.74
C LYS A 869 5.85 -17.60 36.80
N VAL A 870 6.63 -16.53 36.72
CA VAL A 870 7.84 -16.42 35.92
C VAL A 870 8.92 -15.69 36.72
N ASP A 871 10.19 -16.00 36.46
CA ASP A 871 11.36 -15.49 37.16
C ASP A 871 12.42 -14.84 36.22
N ALA A 872 12.08 -14.70 34.96
CA ALA A 872 12.94 -14.14 33.92
C ALA A 872 12.13 -13.37 32.86
N ASP A 873 12.84 -12.69 31.96
CA ASP A 873 12.26 -12.12 30.75
C ASP A 873 11.52 -13.20 29.94
N ILE A 874 10.34 -12.83 29.44
CA ILE A 874 9.44 -13.74 28.73
C ILE A 874 9.23 -13.21 27.28
N TRP A 875 9.15 -14.14 26.34
CA TRP A 875 8.60 -13.91 25.03
C TRP A 875 7.17 -14.42 24.97
N VAL A 876 6.25 -13.65 24.37
CA VAL A 876 4.86 -14.01 24.15
C VAL A 876 4.50 -13.90 22.67
N ARG A 877 3.66 -14.80 22.15
CA ARG A 877 3.09 -14.71 20.80
C ARG A 877 1.69 -15.30 20.77
N ALA A 878 0.89 -14.86 19.79
CA ALA A 878 -0.39 -15.48 19.49
C ALA A 878 -0.23 -16.58 18.42
N LYS A 879 -1.13 -17.58 18.44
CA LYS A 879 -1.26 -18.56 17.37
C LYS A 879 -2.73 -18.77 17.00
N THR A 880 -2.98 -19.19 15.77
CA THR A 880 -4.32 -19.61 15.33
C THR A 880 -4.79 -20.86 16.11
N ILE A 881 -6.10 -21.12 16.13
CA ILE A 881 -6.66 -22.33 16.78
C ILE A 881 -6.12 -23.61 16.12
N SER A 882 -5.89 -23.59 14.81
CA SER A 882 -5.25 -24.71 14.08
C SER A 882 -3.81 -24.97 14.55
N GLY A 883 -3.15 -23.97 15.15
CA GLY A 883 -1.75 -24.03 15.58
C GLY A 883 -0.73 -23.91 14.46
N ASN A 884 -1.18 -23.62 13.22
CA ASN A 884 -0.32 -23.65 12.03
C ASN A 884 0.33 -22.29 11.71
N ARG A 885 -0.14 -21.20 12.34
CA ARG A 885 0.35 -19.85 12.06
C ARG A 885 0.50 -19.07 13.34
N PHE A 886 1.54 -18.23 13.38
CA PHE A 886 1.93 -17.46 14.56
C PHE A 886 1.99 -15.96 14.23
N GLY A 887 1.71 -15.16 15.27
CA GLY A 887 1.98 -13.74 15.27
C GLY A 887 3.41 -13.44 15.72
N ARG A 888 3.85 -12.21 15.50
CA ARG A 888 5.17 -11.75 15.92
C ARG A 888 5.36 -11.91 17.44
N ALA A 889 6.48 -12.48 17.85
CA ALA A 889 6.83 -12.59 19.26
C ALA A 889 7.23 -11.24 19.85
N LEU A 890 6.72 -10.93 21.03
CA LEU A 890 7.06 -9.73 21.80
C LEU A 890 7.76 -10.10 23.11
N LYS A 891 8.78 -9.32 23.46
CA LYS A 891 9.50 -9.45 24.74
C LYS A 891 8.75 -8.71 25.85
N VAL A 892 8.63 -9.34 27.00
CA VAL A 892 8.13 -8.75 28.27
C VAL A 892 9.25 -8.83 29.28
N ALA A 893 9.73 -7.71 29.73
CA ALA A 893 10.83 -7.65 30.70
C ALA A 893 10.34 -8.06 32.10
N HIS A 894 11.13 -8.84 32.81
CA HIS A 894 10.91 -9.11 34.25
C HIS A 894 11.35 -7.88 35.03
N PRO A 895 10.50 -7.31 35.93
CA PRO A 895 10.81 -6.11 36.70
C PRO A 895 12.03 -6.26 37.60
#